data_b0b78f0866e020200f4fe96f9690bde3
#
_entry.id   b0b78f0866e020200f4fe96f9690bde3
#
_cell.length_a   1.000
_cell.length_b   1.000
_cell.length_c   1.000
_cell.angle_alpha   90.00
_cell.angle_beta   90.00
_cell.angle_gamma   90.00
#
_symmetry.space_group_name_H-M   'P 1'
#
loop_
_entity.id
_entity.type
_entity.pdbx_description
1 polymer ?
#
loop_
_entity_poly.entity_id
_entity_poly.type
_entity_poly.pdbx_seq_one_letter_code
_entity_poly.pdbx_strand_id
1 'polypeptide(L)'
;LEAEVARAGAVFKGWRVVPTDDRVCGQLAKDTLPQVEQLFVEAGEGQDAEAFTLALFLARRRAEQALRDVPGDFYVVTLAPHAIGYKGMVLPDKLGTFFPDLQRSDLAASAVVFHQRFSTNTMPRWPLAHPFRLLAHNGEINTIEGNRRWAQARSKVWKTPKFDIAEFDPIISMHGSDSQSLDNMLELLVAGGMELIQALRILVPPATQSLEFKDADLAAFYEFHGLNTEPWDGPAGIVSMDARYAVCTLDRNGLRPARWMLTSDRHYIVASEAGVWEVPAERVVRKGKIGPGEMMAIDLKRGDLLDSEAVDRINRGRAPYKQWLHQGVTYLETELIDPSLAEEPFDEGTLRSYHKLFQLSTEEVESVLRPLAETEQEATGSMGDDTPMAVLSQRTRPLFDYFRQAFAQVTNPPLDPLREDCVMSLSTQLGRETNIFHAAPETVNHIILNSPVLSQRKLRQLVRSAPYDRLHAQIDLSYAPEEGLKAGIERICREAEQAARDGMVMLLLTDRYPVRGRPMVHALLATGAVHHHLSDKGLRCDVNLIIETGTARDAHHMACLIGVGATAVYPYLAYQTLFDLGRRGILKLKKGGEVTQIGRSYRKGIYKGLSKIISKMGIATIASYRAAQLFEIVGIDADVVKLCFRDTHSRVGGVGFARLDTEARELERAAWNELRKPEVGGLLKYVHGGEYHMFNPDVVMSLQKATRTGEQADWQAYADIVNHRPPSALRDLLKLKPAAVPTPLDEVADARDLLRRFDTAAISLGALSPEAHEALAIAMNRLGGRSNSGEG
;
A
#
# COMPACT_ATOMS: atom_id res chain seq x y z
N LEU A 1 -31.82 16.77 -0.07
CA LEU A 1 -31.00 17.56 -1.00
C LEU A 1 -31.57 18.99 -1.14
N GLU A 2 -32.90 19.18 -1.30
CA GLU A 2 -33.53 20.51 -1.38
C GLU A 2 -33.20 21.41 -0.18
N ALA A 3 -33.30 20.85 1.04
CA ALA A 3 -32.97 21.56 2.27
C ALA A 3 -31.49 22.02 2.30
N GLU A 4 -30.58 21.19 1.81
CA GLU A 4 -29.16 21.54 1.76
C GLU A 4 -28.84 22.54 0.65
N VAL A 5 -29.55 22.50 -0.47
CA VAL A 5 -29.50 23.55 -1.52
C VAL A 5 -29.92 24.90 -0.95
N ALA A 6 -31.07 24.96 -0.24
CA ALA A 6 -31.53 26.18 0.41
C ALA A 6 -30.57 26.68 1.50
N ARG A 7 -30.01 25.76 2.34
CA ARG A 7 -28.98 26.05 3.36
C ARG A 7 -27.71 26.65 2.74
N ALA A 8 -27.34 26.21 1.55
CA ALA A 8 -26.19 26.74 0.81
C ALA A 8 -26.49 28.08 0.09
N GLY A 9 -27.67 28.66 0.25
CA GLY A 9 -28.08 29.93 -0.31
C GLY A 9 -28.49 29.89 -1.79
N ALA A 10 -28.65 28.68 -2.36
CA ALA A 10 -29.11 28.48 -3.72
C ALA A 10 -30.63 28.26 -3.77
N VAL A 11 -31.26 28.46 -4.92
CA VAL A 11 -32.70 28.44 -5.08
C VAL A 11 -33.14 27.18 -5.82
N PHE A 12 -33.91 26.34 -5.14
CA PHE A 12 -34.52 25.16 -5.73
C PHE A 12 -35.63 25.56 -6.72
N LYS A 13 -35.64 24.96 -7.90
CA LYS A 13 -36.62 25.21 -8.96
C LYS A 13 -37.55 24.06 -9.30
N GLY A 14 -37.15 22.85 -9.00
CA GLY A 14 -37.96 21.64 -9.22
C GLY A 14 -37.15 20.40 -9.58
N TRP A 15 -37.89 19.32 -9.69
CA TRP A 15 -37.38 18.00 -10.11
C TRP A 15 -37.97 17.63 -11.48
N ARG A 16 -37.16 16.83 -12.21
CA ARG A 16 -37.55 16.14 -13.43
C ARG A 16 -37.16 14.69 -13.33
N VAL A 17 -38.07 13.77 -13.59
CA VAL A 17 -37.72 12.35 -13.81
C VAL A 17 -37.00 12.25 -15.16
N VAL A 18 -35.81 11.68 -15.16
CA VAL A 18 -35.05 11.47 -16.40
C VAL A 18 -35.63 10.29 -17.17
N PRO A 19 -35.97 10.46 -18.45
CA PRO A 19 -36.43 9.35 -19.28
C PRO A 19 -35.35 8.27 -19.41
N THR A 20 -35.71 7.04 -19.13
CA THR A 20 -34.83 5.88 -19.28
C THR A 20 -35.56 4.73 -20.01
N ASP A 21 -34.82 3.99 -20.83
CA ASP A 21 -35.32 2.78 -21.51
C ASP A 21 -34.54 1.55 -21.00
N ASP A 22 -35.11 0.87 -20.03
CA ASP A 22 -34.50 -0.30 -19.37
C ASP A 22 -34.51 -1.58 -20.21
N ARG A 23 -35.19 -1.57 -21.36
CA ARG A 23 -35.22 -2.75 -22.28
C ARG A 23 -33.85 -3.13 -22.80
N VAL A 24 -32.90 -2.19 -22.81
CA VAL A 24 -31.52 -2.39 -23.26
C VAL A 24 -30.58 -2.90 -22.15
N CYS A 25 -31.08 -3.00 -20.93
CA CYS A 25 -30.27 -3.46 -19.77
C CYS A 25 -30.27 -4.99 -19.66
N GLY A 26 -29.14 -5.55 -19.25
CA GLY A 26 -29.05 -6.94 -18.79
C GLY A 26 -29.72 -7.15 -17.42
N GLN A 27 -30.02 -8.41 -17.07
CA GLN A 27 -30.78 -8.75 -15.87
C GLN A 27 -30.16 -8.16 -14.58
N LEU A 28 -28.84 -8.31 -14.36
CA LEU A 28 -28.15 -7.75 -13.18
C LEU A 28 -28.30 -6.23 -13.05
N ALA A 29 -28.33 -5.51 -14.17
CA ALA A 29 -28.55 -4.07 -14.16
C ALA A 29 -30.00 -3.73 -13.81
N LYS A 30 -30.98 -4.52 -14.30
CA LYS A 30 -32.40 -4.36 -13.99
C LYS A 30 -32.72 -4.63 -12.52
N ASP A 31 -32.08 -5.64 -11.91
CA ASP A 31 -32.31 -6.03 -10.51
C ASP A 31 -31.92 -4.89 -9.53
N THR A 32 -31.09 -3.97 -9.98
CA THR A 32 -30.60 -2.84 -9.17
C THR A 32 -30.83 -1.48 -9.83
N LEU A 33 -31.77 -1.40 -10.78
CA LEU A 33 -32.07 -0.19 -11.55
C LEU A 33 -32.49 0.95 -10.62
N PRO A 34 -31.76 2.10 -10.64
CA PRO A 34 -32.13 3.24 -9.83
C PRO A 34 -33.26 4.06 -10.51
N GLN A 35 -34.02 4.80 -9.71
CA GLN A 35 -34.76 5.94 -10.20
C GLN A 35 -33.79 7.10 -10.47
N VAL A 36 -33.83 7.67 -11.67
CA VAL A 36 -32.95 8.77 -12.08
C VAL A 36 -33.74 10.05 -12.18
N GLU A 37 -33.30 11.05 -11.42
CA GLU A 37 -33.96 12.36 -11.39
C GLU A 37 -32.94 13.50 -11.57
N GLN A 38 -33.39 14.61 -12.11
CA GLN A 38 -32.62 15.85 -12.22
C GLN A 38 -33.23 16.94 -11.35
N LEU A 39 -32.37 17.59 -10.59
CA LEU A 39 -32.66 18.74 -9.77
C LEU A 39 -32.28 20.01 -10.54
N PHE A 40 -33.18 21.00 -10.62
CA PHE A 40 -32.90 22.33 -11.15
C PHE A 40 -32.72 23.33 -10.02
N VAL A 41 -31.56 24.03 -10.08
CA VAL A 41 -31.13 24.99 -9.06
C VAL A 41 -30.63 26.27 -9.74
N GLU A 42 -30.96 27.41 -9.17
CA GLU A 42 -30.42 28.73 -9.56
C GLU A 42 -29.47 29.24 -8.47
N ALA A 43 -28.52 30.08 -8.86
CA ALA A 43 -27.71 30.84 -7.93
C ALA A 43 -28.58 31.73 -7.04
N GLY A 44 -28.25 31.84 -5.78
CA GLY A 44 -28.87 32.79 -4.86
C GLY A 44 -28.43 34.22 -5.13
N GLU A 45 -29.11 35.15 -4.49
CA GLU A 45 -28.80 36.59 -4.64
C GLU A 45 -27.34 36.87 -4.20
N GLY A 46 -26.57 37.51 -5.06
CA GLY A 46 -25.17 37.86 -4.80
C GLY A 46 -24.15 36.73 -4.95
N GLN A 47 -24.55 35.50 -5.30
CA GLN A 47 -23.63 34.42 -5.62
C GLN A 47 -23.07 34.59 -7.04
N ASP A 48 -21.74 34.72 -7.14
CA ASP A 48 -21.02 34.57 -8.42
C ASP A 48 -20.88 33.08 -8.80
N ALA A 49 -20.31 32.80 -9.97
CA ALA A 49 -20.16 31.43 -10.48
C ALA A 49 -19.31 30.52 -9.57
N GLU A 50 -18.30 31.07 -8.89
CA GLU A 50 -17.43 30.27 -7.97
C GLU A 50 -18.18 29.98 -6.67
N ALA A 51 -18.83 30.98 -6.08
CA ALA A 51 -19.63 30.81 -4.87
C ALA A 51 -20.80 29.83 -5.10
N PHE A 52 -21.46 29.93 -6.26
CA PHE A 52 -22.52 29.00 -6.63
C PHE A 52 -22.01 27.56 -6.81
N THR A 53 -20.88 27.38 -7.49
CA THR A 53 -20.26 26.04 -7.63
C THR A 53 -19.92 25.43 -6.26
N LEU A 54 -19.35 26.23 -5.35
CA LEU A 54 -19.06 25.81 -3.98
C LEU A 54 -20.34 25.46 -3.19
N ALA A 55 -21.39 26.30 -3.33
CA ALA A 55 -22.69 26.05 -2.68
C ALA A 55 -23.29 24.70 -3.09
N LEU A 56 -23.22 24.35 -4.38
CA LEU A 56 -23.68 23.06 -4.90
C LEU A 56 -22.84 21.88 -4.40
N PHE A 57 -21.51 22.03 -4.35
CA PHE A 57 -20.61 21.03 -3.74
C PHE A 57 -21.00 20.77 -2.27
N LEU A 58 -21.17 21.80 -1.46
CA LEU A 58 -21.53 21.68 -0.04
C LEU A 58 -22.91 21.05 0.14
N ALA A 59 -23.91 21.48 -0.63
CA ALA A 59 -25.26 20.93 -0.57
C ALA A 59 -25.28 19.42 -0.86
N ARG A 60 -24.56 19.02 -1.91
CA ARG A 60 -24.43 17.61 -2.28
C ARG A 60 -23.71 16.80 -1.19
N ARG A 61 -22.54 17.26 -0.71
CA ARG A 61 -21.75 16.54 0.29
C ARG A 61 -22.52 16.37 1.60
N ARG A 62 -23.26 17.39 2.03
CA ARG A 62 -24.12 17.33 3.22
C ARG A 62 -25.27 16.35 3.06
N ALA A 63 -25.93 16.37 1.89
CA ALA A 63 -27.00 15.41 1.60
C ALA A 63 -26.48 13.97 1.56
N GLU A 64 -25.33 13.70 0.92
CA GLU A 64 -24.70 12.38 0.90
C GLU A 64 -24.30 11.93 2.32
N GLN A 65 -23.79 12.85 3.14
CA GLN A 65 -23.46 12.58 4.53
C GLN A 65 -24.69 12.23 5.38
N ALA A 66 -25.77 12.99 5.25
CA ALA A 66 -27.01 12.77 5.99
C ALA A 66 -27.72 11.46 5.63
N LEU A 67 -27.46 10.93 4.43
CA LEU A 67 -28.06 9.70 3.91
C LEU A 67 -27.12 8.47 3.95
N ARG A 68 -25.92 8.62 4.50
CA ARG A 68 -24.90 7.55 4.52
C ARG A 68 -25.41 6.25 5.14
N ASP A 69 -26.11 6.35 6.26
CA ASP A 69 -26.57 5.19 7.05
C ASP A 69 -28.02 4.81 6.75
N VAL A 70 -28.65 5.45 5.77
CA VAL A 70 -29.99 5.12 5.31
C VAL A 70 -29.93 3.93 4.35
N PRO A 71 -30.74 2.90 4.55
CA PRO A 71 -30.77 1.76 3.61
C PRO A 71 -31.13 2.20 2.18
N GLY A 72 -30.36 1.69 1.21
CA GLY A 72 -30.50 2.02 -0.20
C GLY A 72 -29.33 2.86 -0.73
N ASP A 73 -29.24 2.98 -2.04
CA ASP A 73 -28.20 3.75 -2.70
C ASP A 73 -28.75 5.13 -3.06
N PHE A 74 -28.29 6.17 -2.37
CA PHE A 74 -28.44 7.56 -2.80
C PHE A 74 -27.11 8.06 -3.39
N TYR A 75 -27.13 8.54 -4.63
CA TYR A 75 -25.91 9.01 -5.28
C TYR A 75 -26.23 10.19 -6.23
N VAL A 76 -25.53 11.30 -6.04
CA VAL A 76 -25.62 12.45 -6.93
C VAL A 76 -24.51 12.33 -7.99
N VAL A 77 -24.89 12.07 -9.24
CA VAL A 77 -23.93 11.89 -10.35
C VAL A 77 -23.14 13.17 -10.60
N THR A 78 -23.83 14.29 -10.77
CA THR A 78 -23.26 15.64 -10.87
C THR A 78 -24.22 16.65 -10.24
N LEU A 79 -23.67 17.65 -9.58
CA LEU A 79 -24.40 18.85 -9.16
C LEU A 79 -23.46 20.04 -9.35
N ALA A 80 -23.41 20.56 -10.56
CA ALA A 80 -22.51 21.62 -10.99
C ALA A 80 -23.15 22.48 -12.10
N PRO A 81 -22.85 23.79 -12.17
CA PRO A 81 -23.44 24.67 -13.16
C PRO A 81 -22.84 24.47 -14.58
N HIS A 82 -21.71 23.77 -14.68
CA HIS A 82 -20.93 23.65 -15.93
C HIS A 82 -20.86 22.21 -16.48
N ALA A 83 -21.39 21.22 -15.78
CA ALA A 83 -21.30 19.82 -16.18
C ALA A 83 -22.60 19.06 -15.87
N ILE A 84 -22.92 18.10 -16.74
CA ILE A 84 -23.98 17.12 -16.53
C ILE A 84 -23.41 15.72 -16.84
N GLY A 85 -23.69 14.73 -16.00
CA GLY A 85 -23.22 13.34 -16.16
C GLY A 85 -24.37 12.38 -16.45
N TYR A 86 -24.18 11.52 -17.45
CA TYR A 86 -25.03 10.38 -17.76
C TYR A 86 -24.18 9.11 -17.63
N LYS A 87 -24.56 8.21 -16.76
CA LYS A 87 -23.79 6.97 -16.53
C LYS A 87 -24.66 5.83 -16.04
N GLY A 88 -24.22 4.59 -16.24
CA GLY A 88 -24.99 3.46 -15.80
C GLY A 88 -24.37 2.10 -16.12
N MET A 89 -25.05 1.03 -15.69
CA MET A 89 -24.69 -0.36 -15.99
C MET A 89 -25.30 -0.77 -17.35
N VAL A 90 -24.85 -0.11 -18.41
CA VAL A 90 -25.36 -0.25 -19.78
C VAL A 90 -24.19 -0.49 -20.72
N LEU A 91 -24.40 -1.30 -21.78
CA LEU A 91 -23.40 -1.41 -22.85
C LEU A 91 -23.15 -0.05 -23.51
N PRO A 92 -21.93 0.28 -23.91
CA PRO A 92 -21.60 1.60 -24.45
C PRO A 92 -22.46 2.04 -25.63
N ASP A 93 -22.74 1.14 -26.57
CA ASP A 93 -23.58 1.38 -27.74
C ASP A 93 -25.07 1.55 -27.41
N LYS A 94 -25.48 1.19 -26.21
CA LYS A 94 -26.86 1.31 -25.71
C LYS A 94 -27.10 2.55 -24.83
N LEU A 95 -26.03 3.29 -24.44
CA LEU A 95 -26.15 4.41 -23.52
C LEU A 95 -27.13 5.49 -24.03
N GLY A 96 -27.06 5.83 -25.31
CA GLY A 96 -27.98 6.79 -25.95
C GLY A 96 -29.42 6.29 -26.06
N THR A 97 -29.64 4.97 -26.15
CA THR A 97 -30.99 4.37 -26.11
C THR A 97 -31.52 4.35 -24.68
N PHE A 98 -30.67 3.99 -23.70
CA PHE A 98 -31.05 4.02 -22.29
C PHE A 98 -31.40 5.44 -21.80
N PHE A 99 -30.63 6.45 -22.21
CA PHE A 99 -30.92 7.86 -21.93
C PHE A 99 -31.31 8.60 -23.22
N PRO A 100 -32.62 8.69 -23.57
CA PRO A 100 -33.07 9.40 -24.76
C PRO A 100 -32.64 10.88 -24.84
N ASP A 101 -32.35 11.50 -23.68
CA ASP A 101 -31.82 12.88 -23.62
C ASP A 101 -30.52 13.02 -24.43
N LEU A 102 -29.67 11.98 -24.49
CA LEU A 102 -28.42 12.01 -25.26
C LEU A 102 -28.63 12.01 -26.80
N GLN A 103 -29.83 11.69 -27.27
CA GLN A 103 -30.18 11.69 -28.68
C GLN A 103 -30.85 13.03 -29.15
N ARG A 104 -31.02 13.97 -28.26
CA ARG A 104 -31.62 15.27 -28.59
C ARG A 104 -30.71 16.08 -29.51
N SER A 105 -31.27 16.64 -30.57
CA SER A 105 -30.51 17.43 -31.53
C SER A 105 -30.05 18.81 -31.02
N ASP A 106 -30.61 19.27 -29.91
CA ASP A 106 -30.23 20.51 -29.23
C ASP A 106 -29.24 20.31 -28.10
N LEU A 107 -28.82 19.04 -27.79
CA LEU A 107 -27.78 18.78 -26.84
C LEU A 107 -26.40 19.10 -27.43
N ALA A 108 -25.71 20.04 -26.84
CA ALA A 108 -24.37 20.46 -27.27
C ALA A 108 -23.46 20.60 -26.04
N ALA A 109 -22.19 20.27 -26.21
CA ALA A 109 -21.17 20.41 -25.19
C ALA A 109 -19.85 20.87 -25.82
N SER A 110 -19.10 21.71 -25.10
CA SER A 110 -17.75 22.15 -25.51
C SER A 110 -16.68 21.15 -25.21
N ALA A 111 -16.93 20.28 -24.24
CA ALA A 111 -16.03 19.19 -23.87
C ALA A 111 -16.84 17.96 -23.41
N VAL A 112 -16.30 16.77 -23.67
CA VAL A 112 -16.91 15.50 -23.28
C VAL A 112 -15.84 14.60 -22.65
N VAL A 113 -16.08 14.15 -21.43
CA VAL A 113 -15.30 13.09 -20.76
C VAL A 113 -16.14 11.82 -20.75
N PHE A 114 -15.58 10.71 -21.22
CA PHE A 114 -16.30 9.44 -21.28
C PHE A 114 -15.42 8.25 -20.92
N HIS A 115 -16.04 7.17 -20.49
CA HIS A 115 -15.40 5.88 -20.19
C HIS A 115 -16.42 4.75 -20.38
N GLN A 116 -16.00 3.64 -20.97
CA GLN A 116 -16.93 2.54 -21.28
C GLN A 116 -16.84 1.34 -20.36
N ARG A 117 -16.01 1.38 -19.30
CA ARG A 117 -15.81 0.22 -18.39
C ARG A 117 -15.82 0.65 -16.93
N PHE A 118 -16.05 -0.32 -16.05
CA PHE A 118 -15.89 -0.21 -14.60
C PHE A 118 -14.45 -0.50 -14.18
N SER A 119 -14.08 -0.14 -12.94
CA SER A 119 -12.85 -0.61 -12.31
C SER A 119 -12.87 -2.13 -12.18
N THR A 120 -11.73 -2.80 -12.47
CA THR A 120 -11.63 -4.26 -12.53
C THR A 120 -11.79 -4.94 -11.18
N ASN A 121 -11.41 -4.27 -10.09
CA ASN A 121 -11.38 -4.84 -8.74
C ASN A 121 -12.60 -4.48 -7.89
N THR A 122 -13.66 -3.96 -8.50
CA THR A 122 -14.87 -3.57 -7.80
C THR A 122 -16.08 -4.26 -8.40
N MET A 123 -17.00 -4.74 -7.55
CA MET A 123 -18.29 -5.23 -8.02
C MET A 123 -19.03 -4.10 -8.73
N PRO A 124 -19.46 -4.26 -10.01
CA PRO A 124 -20.18 -3.23 -10.72
C PRO A 124 -21.46 -2.81 -9.99
N ARG A 125 -21.62 -1.51 -9.81
CA ARG A 125 -22.83 -0.86 -9.25
C ARG A 125 -23.08 0.44 -9.99
N TRP A 126 -24.33 0.88 -10.07
CA TRP A 126 -24.70 2.10 -10.77
C TRP A 126 -23.89 3.34 -10.36
N PRO A 127 -23.65 3.61 -9.06
CA PRO A 127 -22.82 4.75 -8.63
C PRO A 127 -21.35 4.64 -9.06
N LEU A 128 -20.83 3.42 -9.29
CA LEU A 128 -19.42 3.17 -9.59
C LEU A 128 -19.10 3.18 -11.09
N ALA A 129 -20.11 3.40 -11.96
CA ALA A 129 -19.85 3.65 -13.37
C ALA A 129 -19.03 4.95 -13.55
N HIS A 130 -18.09 4.93 -14.50
CA HIS A 130 -17.39 6.14 -14.94
C HIS A 130 -18.23 6.96 -15.94
N PRO A 131 -17.91 8.26 -16.12
CA PRO A 131 -17.01 9.07 -15.31
C PRO A 131 -17.56 9.34 -13.92
N PHE A 132 -16.68 9.69 -12.99
CA PHE A 132 -17.04 10.30 -11.73
C PHE A 132 -17.27 11.80 -11.93
N ARG A 133 -17.24 12.62 -10.86
CA ARG A 133 -17.62 14.04 -10.96
C ARG A 133 -16.62 14.90 -11.70
N LEU A 134 -15.33 14.63 -11.47
CA LEU A 134 -14.23 15.34 -12.11
C LEU A 134 -13.42 14.47 -13.06
N LEU A 135 -13.39 13.14 -12.87
CA LEU A 135 -12.46 12.29 -13.61
C LEU A 135 -13.08 11.00 -14.16
N ALA A 136 -12.43 10.47 -15.19
CA ALA A 136 -12.47 9.06 -15.57
C ALA A 136 -11.07 8.48 -15.55
N HIS A 137 -10.93 7.24 -15.08
CA HIS A 137 -9.66 6.60 -14.79
C HIS A 137 -9.59 5.22 -15.44
N ASN A 138 -8.61 5.02 -16.29
CA ASN A 138 -8.22 3.72 -16.83
C ASN A 138 -6.99 3.24 -16.10
N GLY A 139 -7.15 2.32 -15.15
CA GLY A 139 -6.06 1.77 -14.36
C GLY A 139 -6.47 1.34 -12.96
N GLU A 140 -5.50 1.35 -12.06
CA GLU A 140 -5.64 1.03 -10.65
C GLU A 140 -4.74 1.91 -9.80
N ILE A 141 -5.26 2.42 -8.69
CA ILE A 141 -4.44 3.07 -7.66
C ILE A 141 -4.00 2.02 -6.64
N ASN A 142 -2.80 1.48 -6.81
CA ASN A 142 -2.27 0.40 -5.96
C ASN A 142 -2.08 0.85 -4.50
N THR A 143 -1.89 2.14 -4.28
CA THR A 143 -1.69 2.73 -2.95
C THR A 143 -2.98 3.05 -2.21
N ILE A 144 -4.15 2.73 -2.76
CA ILE A 144 -5.46 3.19 -2.29
C ILE A 144 -5.72 2.95 -0.81
N GLU A 145 -5.29 1.81 -0.26
CA GLU A 145 -5.51 1.49 1.14
C GLU A 145 -4.75 2.44 2.08
N GLY A 146 -3.49 2.74 1.76
CA GLY A 146 -2.70 3.76 2.47
C GLY A 146 -3.28 5.15 2.30
N ASN A 147 -3.65 5.53 1.07
CA ASN A 147 -4.23 6.83 0.77
C ASN A 147 -5.53 7.09 1.57
N ARG A 148 -6.40 6.08 1.69
CA ARG A 148 -7.63 6.17 2.50
C ARG A 148 -7.34 6.43 3.97
N ARG A 149 -6.40 5.69 4.56
CA ARG A 149 -6.02 5.85 5.98
C ARG A 149 -5.38 7.20 6.25
N TRP A 150 -4.51 7.66 5.37
CA TRP A 150 -3.90 8.99 5.49
C TRP A 150 -4.92 10.12 5.26
N ALA A 151 -5.85 9.97 4.33
CA ALA A 151 -6.94 10.92 4.16
C ALA A 151 -7.77 11.07 5.44
N GLN A 152 -8.08 9.97 6.11
CA GLN A 152 -8.80 9.98 7.39
C GLN A 152 -7.99 10.68 8.50
N ALA A 153 -6.69 10.42 8.61
CA ALA A 153 -5.83 11.09 9.58
C ALA A 153 -5.75 12.60 9.31
N ARG A 154 -5.62 13.01 8.05
CA ARG A 154 -5.47 14.41 7.63
C ARG A 154 -6.76 15.21 7.65
N SER A 155 -7.93 14.58 7.64
CA SER A 155 -9.22 15.28 7.80
C SER A 155 -9.28 16.14 9.07
N LYS A 156 -8.47 15.83 10.08
CA LYS A 156 -8.36 16.57 11.34
C LYS A 156 -7.35 17.75 11.27
N VAL A 157 -6.45 17.73 10.30
CA VAL A 157 -5.34 18.71 10.17
C VAL A 157 -5.63 19.73 9.08
N TRP A 158 -6.17 19.28 7.96
CA TRP A 158 -6.42 20.16 6.82
C TRP A 158 -7.57 21.14 7.08
N LYS A 159 -7.36 22.38 6.69
CA LYS A 159 -8.32 23.47 6.84
C LYS A 159 -8.33 24.35 5.61
N THR A 160 -9.50 24.77 5.18
CA THR A 160 -9.68 25.75 4.12
C THR A 160 -10.58 26.88 4.62
N PRO A 161 -10.36 28.13 4.19
CA PRO A 161 -11.27 29.22 4.53
C PRO A 161 -12.66 29.10 3.87
N LYS A 162 -12.81 28.19 2.90
CA LYS A 162 -14.04 28.04 2.13
C LYS A 162 -15.11 27.21 2.85
N PHE A 163 -14.71 26.20 3.65
CA PHE A 163 -15.62 25.33 4.41
C PHE A 163 -14.87 24.53 5.50
N ASP A 164 -15.62 23.95 6.43
CA ASP A 164 -15.07 23.03 7.42
C ASP A 164 -14.93 21.61 6.84
N ILE A 165 -13.69 21.15 6.64
CA ILE A 165 -13.40 19.84 6.09
C ILE A 165 -13.89 18.72 7.03
N ALA A 166 -13.86 18.94 8.34
CA ALA A 166 -14.26 17.95 9.33
C ALA A 166 -15.77 17.62 9.27
N GLU A 167 -16.58 18.51 8.68
CA GLU A 167 -18.02 18.26 8.42
C GLU A 167 -18.22 17.04 7.49
N PHE A 168 -17.22 16.68 6.67
CA PHE A 168 -17.31 15.64 5.65
C PHE A 168 -16.50 14.37 5.96
N ASP A 169 -16.21 14.08 7.22
CA ASP A 169 -15.48 12.88 7.60
C ASP A 169 -16.35 11.60 7.45
N PRO A 170 -15.86 10.56 6.69
CA PRO A 170 -14.63 10.51 5.92
C PRO A 170 -14.71 11.39 4.67
N ILE A 171 -13.61 12.09 4.39
CA ILE A 171 -13.51 13.04 3.28
C ILE A 171 -13.52 12.38 1.90
N ILE A 172 -13.22 11.08 1.85
CA ILE A 172 -13.24 10.25 0.64
C ILE A 172 -14.00 8.95 0.90
N SER A 173 -14.37 8.23 -0.17
CA SER A 173 -15.00 6.91 -0.06
C SER A 173 -14.02 5.88 0.50
N MET A 174 -14.40 5.18 1.57
CA MET A 174 -13.61 4.14 2.21
C MET A 174 -13.85 2.74 1.61
N HIS A 175 -14.99 2.54 0.94
CA HIS A 175 -15.45 1.21 0.46
C HIS A 175 -15.81 1.18 -1.02
N GLY A 176 -15.74 2.32 -1.72
CA GLY A 176 -15.99 2.41 -3.16
C GLY A 176 -14.79 1.95 -4.01
N SER A 177 -14.80 2.25 -5.30
CA SER A 177 -13.63 2.01 -6.14
C SER A 177 -12.49 2.97 -5.77
N ASP A 178 -11.26 2.58 -6.14
CA ASP A 178 -10.08 3.43 -6.07
C ASP A 178 -10.28 4.76 -6.81
N SER A 179 -10.84 4.67 -8.01
CA SER A 179 -11.17 5.83 -8.87
C SER A 179 -12.17 6.78 -8.21
N GLN A 180 -13.17 6.24 -7.48
CA GLN A 180 -14.10 7.06 -6.71
C GLN A 180 -13.41 7.80 -5.57
N SER A 181 -12.51 7.12 -4.85
CA SER A 181 -11.75 7.75 -3.78
C SER A 181 -10.82 8.84 -4.29
N LEU A 182 -10.16 8.60 -5.45
CA LEU A 182 -9.32 9.60 -6.12
C LEU A 182 -10.15 10.81 -6.57
N ASP A 183 -11.33 10.58 -7.17
CA ASP A 183 -12.26 11.65 -7.57
C ASP A 183 -12.69 12.51 -6.37
N ASN A 184 -13.04 11.86 -5.25
CA ASN A 184 -13.43 12.56 -4.03
C ASN A 184 -12.29 13.42 -3.46
N MET A 185 -11.04 12.91 -3.47
CA MET A 185 -9.88 13.67 -3.02
C MET A 185 -9.62 14.86 -3.96
N LEU A 186 -9.64 14.62 -5.27
CA LEU A 186 -9.47 15.68 -6.27
C LEU A 186 -10.53 16.77 -6.14
N GLU A 187 -11.79 16.36 -5.97
CA GLU A 187 -12.91 17.29 -5.79
C GLU A 187 -12.76 18.14 -4.51
N LEU A 188 -12.30 17.52 -3.39
CA LEU A 188 -12.03 18.21 -2.13
C LEU A 188 -10.94 19.28 -2.31
N LEU A 189 -9.83 18.93 -2.98
CA LEU A 189 -8.72 19.85 -3.22
C LEU A 189 -9.14 21.03 -4.11
N VAL A 190 -9.91 20.76 -5.16
CA VAL A 190 -10.43 21.81 -6.07
C VAL A 190 -11.44 22.71 -5.35
N ALA A 191 -12.41 22.13 -4.63
CA ALA A 191 -13.39 22.90 -3.84
C ALA A 191 -12.69 23.73 -2.74
N GLY A 192 -11.60 23.22 -2.16
CA GLY A 192 -10.77 23.92 -1.18
C GLY A 192 -9.95 25.08 -1.76
N GLY A 193 -9.87 25.21 -3.09
CA GLY A 193 -9.26 26.35 -3.79
C GLY A 193 -8.02 26.03 -4.63
N MET A 194 -7.65 24.77 -4.80
CA MET A 194 -6.58 24.40 -5.73
C MET A 194 -7.09 24.37 -7.17
N GLU A 195 -6.23 24.74 -8.12
CA GLU A 195 -6.55 24.50 -9.54
C GLU A 195 -6.41 23.01 -9.88
N LEU A 196 -7.25 22.50 -10.78
CA LEU A 196 -7.28 21.09 -11.19
C LEU A 196 -5.90 20.55 -11.59
N ILE A 197 -5.14 21.30 -12.39
CA ILE A 197 -3.80 20.93 -12.85
C ILE A 197 -2.76 20.87 -11.71
N GLN A 198 -2.96 21.65 -10.65
CA GLN A 198 -2.12 21.58 -9.44
C GLN A 198 -2.49 20.36 -8.60
N ALA A 199 -3.76 20.16 -8.31
CA ALA A 199 -4.25 19.06 -7.49
C ALA A 199 -3.88 17.68 -8.09
N LEU A 200 -4.06 17.50 -9.41
CA LEU A 200 -3.65 16.27 -10.11
C LEU A 200 -2.14 16.03 -10.04
N ARG A 201 -1.30 17.07 -10.20
CA ARG A 201 0.15 16.96 -10.09
C ARG A 201 0.62 16.61 -8.67
N ILE A 202 -0.10 17.05 -7.65
CA ILE A 202 0.18 16.70 -6.24
C ILE A 202 -0.20 15.24 -5.97
N LEU A 203 -1.36 14.81 -6.43
CA LEU A 203 -1.84 13.44 -6.20
C LEU A 203 -1.08 12.41 -7.04
N VAL A 204 -0.80 12.72 -8.31
CA VAL A 204 -0.14 11.80 -9.27
C VAL A 204 1.13 12.48 -9.81
N PRO A 205 2.20 12.60 -9.00
CA PRO A 205 3.44 13.23 -9.41
C PRO A 205 4.24 12.36 -10.37
N PRO A 206 5.09 12.95 -11.26
CA PRO A 206 6.07 12.20 -12.04
C PRO A 206 7.19 11.65 -11.15
N ALA A 207 8.07 10.82 -11.73
CA ALA A 207 9.27 10.31 -11.05
C ALA A 207 10.36 11.38 -10.99
N THR A 208 10.41 12.12 -9.89
CA THR A 208 11.36 13.24 -9.69
C THR A 208 12.78 12.78 -9.33
N GLN A 209 12.95 11.52 -8.92
CA GLN A 209 14.26 10.92 -8.58
C GLN A 209 15.02 10.43 -9.80
N SER A 210 14.41 10.43 -10.99
CA SER A 210 15.05 10.04 -12.24
C SER A 210 16.24 10.98 -12.55
N LEU A 211 17.34 10.41 -13.01
CA LEU A 211 18.51 11.17 -13.51
C LEU A 211 18.19 12.11 -14.69
N GLU A 212 17.07 11.83 -15.37
CA GLU A 212 16.56 12.64 -16.47
C GLU A 212 15.79 13.88 -15.99
N PHE A 213 15.38 13.91 -14.73
CA PHE A 213 14.63 15.02 -14.17
C PHE A 213 15.57 16.18 -13.81
N LYS A 214 15.66 17.18 -14.70
CA LYS A 214 16.66 18.27 -14.61
C LYS A 214 16.12 19.60 -14.07
N ASP A 215 14.80 19.74 -13.94
CA ASP A 215 14.18 20.99 -13.48
C ASP A 215 14.15 21.06 -11.95
N ALA A 216 15.11 21.76 -11.37
CA ALA A 216 15.24 21.87 -9.90
C ALA A 216 14.10 22.66 -9.23
N ASP A 217 13.46 23.60 -9.92
CA ASP A 217 12.35 24.37 -9.36
C ASP A 217 11.05 23.53 -9.39
N LEU A 218 10.89 22.71 -10.42
CA LEU A 218 9.80 21.75 -10.49
C LEU A 218 9.99 20.61 -9.48
N ALA A 219 11.21 20.11 -9.30
CA ALA A 219 11.53 19.15 -8.23
C ALA A 219 11.13 19.69 -6.85
N ALA A 220 11.44 20.96 -6.60
CA ALA A 220 11.09 21.64 -5.36
C ALA A 220 9.57 21.76 -5.15
N PHE A 221 8.78 21.97 -6.21
CA PHE A 221 7.31 21.93 -6.13
C PHE A 221 6.83 20.57 -5.62
N TYR A 222 7.31 19.46 -6.22
CA TYR A 222 6.90 18.13 -5.81
C TYR A 222 7.39 17.76 -4.41
N GLU A 223 8.63 18.11 -4.06
CA GLU A 223 9.19 17.86 -2.75
C GLU A 223 8.41 18.60 -1.65
N PHE A 224 8.09 19.88 -1.87
CA PHE A 224 7.30 20.68 -0.95
C PHE A 224 5.94 20.04 -0.65
N HIS A 225 5.21 19.68 -1.69
CA HIS A 225 3.90 19.05 -1.50
C HIS A 225 4.01 17.64 -0.94
N GLY A 226 5.07 16.91 -1.28
CA GLY A 226 5.40 15.60 -0.72
C GLY A 226 5.65 15.59 0.79
N LEU A 227 5.93 16.75 1.42
CA LEU A 227 6.03 16.86 2.88
C LEU A 227 4.68 16.65 3.59
N ASN A 228 3.57 16.86 2.91
CA ASN A 228 2.22 16.88 3.49
C ASN A 228 1.26 15.86 2.88
N THR A 229 1.67 15.11 1.85
CA THR A 229 0.84 14.08 1.23
C THR A 229 1.71 13.06 0.51
N GLU A 230 1.32 11.81 0.55
CA GLU A 230 1.94 10.75 -0.24
C GLU A 230 1.37 10.72 -1.67
N PRO A 231 2.12 10.21 -2.65
CA PRO A 231 1.60 9.97 -4.00
C PRO A 231 0.46 8.94 -4.00
N TRP A 232 -0.47 9.12 -4.95
CA TRP A 232 -1.47 8.13 -5.34
C TRP A 232 -0.91 7.38 -6.55
N ASP A 233 -0.33 6.22 -6.30
CA ASP A 233 0.45 5.46 -7.28
C ASP A 233 -0.30 4.23 -7.80
N GLY A 234 -0.05 3.92 -9.06
CA GLY A 234 -0.55 2.76 -9.78
C GLY A 234 -0.57 3.01 -11.28
N PRO A 235 -0.90 1.98 -12.10
CA PRO A 235 -1.11 2.18 -13.53
C PRO A 235 -2.29 3.12 -13.77
N ALA A 236 -2.06 4.36 -14.18
CA ALA A 236 -3.14 5.36 -14.30
C ALA A 236 -3.08 6.15 -15.60
N GLY A 237 -4.17 6.05 -16.36
CA GLY A 237 -4.52 6.99 -17.43
C GLY A 237 -5.76 7.75 -16.99
N ILE A 238 -5.62 9.03 -16.69
CA ILE A 238 -6.67 9.86 -16.11
C ILE A 238 -7.06 10.95 -17.11
N VAL A 239 -8.35 11.06 -17.39
CA VAL A 239 -8.95 12.24 -18.01
C VAL A 239 -9.83 12.93 -16.98
N SER A 240 -9.75 14.25 -16.90
CA SER A 240 -10.43 15.04 -15.87
C SER A 240 -10.90 16.37 -16.44
N MET A 241 -11.97 16.93 -15.86
CA MET A 241 -12.51 18.20 -16.31
C MET A 241 -13.18 18.94 -15.15
N ASP A 242 -12.91 20.25 -15.09
CA ASP A 242 -13.67 21.20 -14.27
C ASP A 242 -14.20 22.37 -15.15
N ALA A 243 -14.62 23.45 -14.53
CA ALA A 243 -15.11 24.64 -15.24
C ALA A 243 -14.03 25.37 -16.06
N ARG A 244 -12.73 25.07 -15.84
CA ARG A 244 -11.63 25.77 -16.47
C ARG A 244 -10.76 24.87 -17.34
N TYR A 245 -10.45 23.66 -16.86
CA TYR A 245 -9.51 22.78 -17.53
C TYR A 245 -10.14 21.45 -17.93
N ALA A 246 -9.80 20.98 -19.13
CA ALA A 246 -9.90 19.57 -19.51
C ALA A 246 -8.47 19.00 -19.57
N VAL A 247 -8.20 17.90 -18.86
CA VAL A 247 -6.86 17.40 -18.59
C VAL A 247 -6.76 15.93 -18.96
N CYS A 248 -5.61 15.52 -19.50
CA CYS A 248 -5.18 14.12 -19.53
C CYS A 248 -3.80 13.99 -18.91
N THR A 249 -3.62 13.01 -18.00
CA THR A 249 -2.35 12.72 -17.37
C THR A 249 -2.10 11.22 -17.23
N LEU A 250 -0.84 10.83 -17.27
CA LEU A 250 -0.41 9.46 -17.00
C LEU A 250 0.36 9.39 -15.69
N ASP A 251 0.36 8.19 -15.09
CA ASP A 251 1.19 7.87 -13.93
C ASP A 251 2.70 7.98 -14.23
N ARG A 252 3.51 8.01 -13.17
CA ARG A 252 4.98 8.15 -13.28
C ARG A 252 5.66 7.06 -14.10
N ASN A 253 5.07 5.86 -14.18
CA ASN A 253 5.62 4.71 -14.93
C ASN A 253 5.15 4.68 -16.39
N GLY A 254 4.06 5.39 -16.71
CA GLY A 254 3.44 5.38 -18.03
C GLY A 254 2.96 3.99 -18.45
N LEU A 255 2.40 3.23 -17.51
CA LEU A 255 1.92 1.86 -17.77
C LEU A 255 0.64 1.85 -18.60
N ARG A 256 -0.11 2.95 -18.60
CA ARG A 256 -1.28 3.13 -19.45
C ARG A 256 -0.94 4.00 -20.66
N PRO A 257 -1.46 3.68 -21.85
CA PRO A 257 -1.26 4.54 -23.03
C PRO A 257 -2.23 5.72 -23.02
N ALA A 258 -1.80 6.82 -23.64
CA ALA A 258 -2.69 7.90 -24.07
C ALA A 258 -2.21 8.45 -25.42
N ARG A 259 -3.16 8.60 -26.33
CA ARG A 259 -2.97 9.15 -27.69
C ARG A 259 -3.78 10.42 -27.82
N TRP A 260 -3.22 11.40 -28.50
CA TRP A 260 -3.94 12.64 -28.73
C TRP A 260 -3.83 13.11 -30.18
N MET A 261 -4.83 13.88 -30.61
CA MET A 261 -4.81 14.59 -31.89
C MET A 261 -5.49 15.95 -31.78
N LEU A 262 -5.04 16.87 -32.59
CA LEU A 262 -5.63 18.20 -32.82
C LEU A 262 -6.03 18.31 -34.26
N THR A 263 -7.27 18.78 -34.52
CA THR A 263 -7.81 18.97 -35.85
C THR A 263 -7.78 20.43 -36.28
N SER A 264 -7.90 20.67 -37.58
CA SER A 264 -7.92 22.03 -38.18
C SER A 264 -9.11 22.90 -37.74
N ASP A 265 -10.20 22.27 -37.33
CA ASP A 265 -11.38 22.91 -36.75
C ASP A 265 -11.34 22.96 -35.22
N ARG A 266 -10.12 22.83 -34.64
CA ARG A 266 -9.81 23.01 -33.22
C ARG A 266 -10.46 21.98 -32.28
N HIS A 267 -10.76 20.77 -32.74
CA HIS A 267 -11.07 19.68 -31.82
C HIS A 267 -9.76 19.07 -31.30
N TYR A 268 -9.71 18.87 -29.97
CA TYR A 268 -8.68 18.13 -29.32
C TYR A 268 -9.25 16.82 -28.78
N ILE A 269 -8.72 15.72 -29.23
CA ILE A 269 -9.15 14.37 -28.87
C ILE A 269 -8.01 13.71 -28.12
N VAL A 270 -8.26 13.17 -26.92
CA VAL A 270 -7.31 12.36 -26.17
C VAL A 270 -8.01 11.13 -25.63
N ALA A 271 -7.41 9.97 -25.79
CA ALA A 271 -7.94 8.69 -25.33
C ALA A 271 -6.83 7.67 -25.10
N SER A 272 -7.15 6.60 -24.36
CA SER A 272 -6.25 5.46 -24.17
C SER A 272 -5.91 4.75 -25.48
N GLU A 273 -6.83 4.79 -26.46
CA GLU A 273 -6.65 4.14 -27.76
C GLU A 273 -6.77 5.17 -28.91
N ALA A 274 -6.14 4.86 -30.05
CA ALA A 274 -6.38 5.57 -31.30
C ALA A 274 -7.70 5.09 -31.93
N GLY A 275 -8.37 5.99 -32.70
CA GLY A 275 -9.54 5.61 -33.46
C GLY A 275 -10.86 5.69 -32.69
N VAL A 276 -10.88 6.31 -31.50
CA VAL A 276 -12.12 6.54 -30.74
C VAL A 276 -13.06 7.53 -31.44
N TRP A 277 -12.53 8.31 -32.34
CA TRP A 277 -13.26 9.18 -33.26
C TRP A 277 -12.55 9.14 -34.63
N GLU A 278 -13.28 8.82 -35.67
CA GLU A 278 -12.78 8.82 -37.05
C GLU A 278 -12.68 10.26 -37.55
N VAL A 279 -11.44 10.69 -37.81
CA VAL A 279 -11.12 12.01 -38.35
C VAL A 279 -10.38 11.83 -39.65
N PRO A 280 -10.81 12.44 -40.76
CA PRO A 280 -10.09 12.45 -42.01
C PRO A 280 -8.66 12.98 -41.83
N ALA A 281 -7.67 12.30 -42.44
CA ALA A 281 -6.24 12.59 -42.23
C ALA A 281 -5.86 14.05 -42.55
N GLU A 282 -6.49 14.64 -43.56
CA GLU A 282 -6.34 16.05 -43.97
C GLU A 282 -6.80 17.06 -42.92
N ARG A 283 -7.65 16.67 -41.99
CA ARG A 283 -8.08 17.50 -40.87
C ARG A 283 -7.17 17.45 -39.67
N VAL A 284 -6.26 16.45 -39.60
CA VAL A 284 -5.34 16.28 -38.48
C VAL A 284 -4.15 17.22 -38.63
N VAL A 285 -4.04 18.22 -37.77
CA VAL A 285 -2.96 19.22 -37.73
C VAL A 285 -1.77 18.70 -36.92
N ARG A 286 -2.03 18.09 -35.76
CA ARG A 286 -1.01 17.52 -34.88
C ARG A 286 -1.55 16.27 -34.20
N LYS A 287 -0.68 15.31 -33.93
CA LYS A 287 -0.98 14.11 -33.15
C LYS A 287 0.24 13.66 -32.37
N GLY A 288 0.03 12.90 -31.30
CA GLY A 288 1.11 12.40 -30.47
C GLY A 288 0.65 11.41 -29.42
N LYS A 289 1.54 11.14 -28.50
CA LYS A 289 1.29 10.36 -27.29
C LYS A 289 1.63 11.21 -26.06
N ILE A 290 1.04 10.87 -24.92
CA ILE A 290 1.42 11.38 -23.60
C ILE A 290 2.39 10.36 -23.01
N GLY A 291 3.53 10.81 -22.52
CA GLY A 291 4.56 9.97 -21.92
C GLY A 291 4.39 9.75 -20.43
N PRO A 292 5.26 8.94 -19.80
CA PRO A 292 5.27 8.69 -18.36
C PRO A 292 5.34 10.00 -17.56
N GLY A 293 4.40 10.18 -16.63
CA GLY A 293 4.32 11.36 -15.78
C GLY A 293 4.01 12.68 -16.51
N GLU A 294 3.70 12.64 -17.81
CA GLU A 294 3.31 13.83 -18.56
C GLU A 294 1.83 14.18 -18.34
N MET A 295 1.53 15.47 -18.48
CA MET A 295 0.17 16.01 -18.41
C MET A 295 -0.05 16.95 -19.57
N MET A 296 -1.21 16.87 -20.19
CA MET A 296 -1.69 17.86 -21.16
C MET A 296 -3.04 18.41 -20.69
N ALA A 297 -3.24 19.71 -20.88
CA ALA A 297 -4.48 20.37 -20.51
C ALA A 297 -4.95 21.34 -21.59
N ILE A 298 -6.25 21.58 -21.60
CA ILE A 298 -6.86 22.68 -22.37
C ILE A 298 -7.46 23.64 -21.35
N ASP A 299 -7.08 24.92 -21.43
CA ASP A 299 -7.78 25.99 -20.74
C ASP A 299 -9.08 26.29 -21.52
N LEU A 300 -10.20 25.81 -21.02
CA LEU A 300 -11.52 25.94 -21.68
C LEU A 300 -12.01 27.38 -21.78
N LYS A 301 -11.50 28.29 -20.93
CA LYS A 301 -11.84 29.70 -20.96
C LYS A 301 -11.07 30.47 -22.04
N ARG A 302 -9.80 30.08 -22.29
CA ARG A 302 -8.90 30.72 -23.26
C ARG A 302 -8.83 29.98 -24.58
N GLY A 303 -9.13 28.67 -24.58
CA GLY A 303 -8.95 27.81 -25.74
C GLY A 303 -7.49 27.46 -26.01
N ASP A 304 -6.62 27.57 -25.01
CA ASP A 304 -5.18 27.30 -25.12
C ASP A 304 -4.88 25.83 -24.81
N LEU A 305 -4.07 25.20 -25.64
CA LEU A 305 -3.53 23.88 -25.39
C LEU A 305 -2.22 24.01 -24.60
N LEU A 306 -2.20 23.48 -23.38
CA LEU A 306 -1.05 23.43 -22.48
C LEU A 306 -0.42 22.04 -22.54
N ASP A 307 0.81 21.96 -23.03
CA ASP A 307 1.63 20.75 -22.95
C ASP A 307 2.19 20.59 -21.52
N SER A 308 2.89 19.48 -21.28
CA SER A 308 3.41 19.14 -19.95
C SER A 308 4.34 20.23 -19.41
N GLU A 309 5.20 20.82 -20.27
CA GLU A 309 6.12 21.89 -19.87
C GLU A 309 5.35 23.17 -19.48
N ALA A 310 4.29 23.52 -20.19
CA ALA A 310 3.47 24.68 -19.86
C ALA A 310 2.73 24.50 -18.52
N VAL A 311 2.17 23.30 -18.28
CA VAL A 311 1.53 22.96 -17.00
C VAL A 311 2.55 23.02 -15.86
N ASP A 312 3.73 22.45 -16.05
CA ASP A 312 4.77 22.39 -15.04
C ASP A 312 5.35 23.79 -14.73
N ARG A 313 5.46 24.66 -15.74
CA ARG A 313 5.84 26.07 -15.59
C ARG A 313 4.83 26.85 -14.73
N ILE A 314 3.54 26.60 -14.92
CA ILE A 314 2.48 27.21 -14.10
C ILE A 314 2.64 26.74 -12.64
N ASN A 315 2.81 25.46 -12.39
CA ASN A 315 2.86 24.88 -11.05
C ASN A 315 4.12 25.31 -10.28
N ARG A 316 5.31 25.22 -10.87
CA ARG A 316 6.55 25.66 -10.20
C ARG A 316 6.60 27.16 -9.93
N GLY A 317 5.88 27.96 -10.71
CA GLY A 317 5.80 29.41 -10.55
C GLY A 317 4.84 29.92 -9.47
N ARG A 318 4.11 29.05 -8.76
CA ARG A 318 3.10 29.44 -7.77
C ARG A 318 3.71 30.02 -6.49
N ALA A 319 4.88 29.51 -6.10
CA ALA A 319 5.60 30.00 -4.92
C ALA A 319 7.11 29.69 -5.04
N PRO A 320 7.97 30.33 -4.24
CA PRO A 320 9.41 30.09 -4.26
C PRO A 320 9.78 28.83 -3.45
N TYR A 321 9.23 27.66 -3.83
CA TYR A 321 9.38 26.39 -3.11
C TYR A 321 10.83 26.02 -2.83
N LYS A 322 11.72 26.19 -3.82
CA LYS A 322 13.14 25.89 -3.69
C LYS A 322 13.82 26.72 -2.60
N GLN A 323 13.47 28.00 -2.51
CA GLN A 323 13.99 28.87 -1.45
C GLN A 323 13.47 28.42 -0.07
N TRP A 324 12.18 28.07 0.05
CA TRP A 324 11.60 27.61 1.29
C TRP A 324 12.24 26.30 1.77
N LEU A 325 12.36 25.32 0.88
CA LEU A 325 13.00 24.03 1.20
C LEU A 325 14.46 24.22 1.64
N HIS A 326 15.22 25.09 0.94
CA HIS A 326 16.60 25.38 1.33
C HIS A 326 16.73 26.02 2.73
N GLN A 327 15.72 26.75 3.17
CA GLN A 327 15.71 27.41 4.49
C GLN A 327 15.25 26.47 5.62
N GLY A 328 14.33 25.55 5.36
CA GLY A 328 13.66 24.78 6.42
C GLY A 328 13.92 23.27 6.39
N VAL A 329 14.38 22.68 5.28
CA VAL A 329 14.64 21.24 5.19
C VAL A 329 16.11 20.93 5.50
N THR A 330 16.32 19.91 6.34
CA THR A 330 17.64 19.34 6.60
C THR A 330 17.74 17.96 5.93
N TYR A 331 18.71 17.80 5.02
CA TYR A 331 19.03 16.50 4.43
C TYR A 331 20.08 15.79 5.27
N LEU A 332 19.71 14.69 5.91
CA LEU A 332 20.62 13.93 6.75
C LEU A 332 21.31 12.82 5.97
N GLU A 333 22.48 13.14 5.40
CA GLU A 333 23.30 12.20 4.65
C GLU A 333 24.32 11.48 5.56
N THR A 334 24.64 10.24 5.18
CA THR A 334 25.50 9.36 6.01
C THR A 334 26.94 9.88 6.15
N GLU A 335 27.43 10.56 5.15
CA GLU A 335 28.81 11.05 5.05
C GLU A 335 29.10 12.23 5.99
N LEU A 336 28.05 12.97 6.37
CA LEU A 336 28.13 14.16 7.22
C LEU A 336 27.94 13.86 8.72
N ILE A 337 27.79 12.59 9.10
CA ILE A 337 27.49 12.22 10.48
C ILE A 337 28.77 12.12 11.31
N ASP A 338 28.75 12.75 12.48
CA ASP A 338 29.83 12.74 13.45
C ASP A 338 30.27 11.32 13.84
N PRO A 339 31.52 10.90 13.60
CA PRO A 339 32.03 9.60 14.00
C PRO A 339 31.96 9.33 15.52
N SER A 340 32.02 10.39 16.34
CA SER A 340 31.94 10.26 17.81
C SER A 340 30.57 9.78 18.32
N LEU A 341 29.55 9.76 17.47
CA LEU A 341 28.23 9.25 17.78
C LEU A 341 28.16 7.70 17.68
N ALA A 342 29.27 7.03 17.41
CA ALA A 342 29.33 5.57 17.45
C ALA A 342 29.12 5.05 18.89
N GLU A 343 28.40 3.94 18.99
CA GLU A 343 28.17 3.24 20.25
C GLU A 343 29.22 2.17 20.49
N GLU A 344 29.49 1.89 21.76
CA GLU A 344 30.28 0.73 22.13
C GLU A 344 29.53 -0.57 21.77
N PRO A 345 30.22 -1.53 21.18
CA PRO A 345 29.67 -2.82 20.91
C PRO A 345 29.26 -3.54 22.21
N PHE A 346 28.19 -4.33 22.14
CA PHE A 346 27.81 -5.21 23.26
C PHE A 346 28.94 -6.21 23.58
N ASP A 347 29.12 -6.49 24.86
CA ASP A 347 29.90 -7.66 25.29
C ASP A 347 29.17 -8.97 24.93
N GLU A 348 29.89 -10.07 24.93
CA GLU A 348 29.36 -11.38 24.53
C GLU A 348 28.19 -11.85 25.41
N GLY A 349 28.21 -11.56 26.71
CA GLY A 349 27.17 -11.94 27.65
C GLY A 349 25.87 -11.19 27.37
N THR A 350 25.97 -9.88 27.19
CA THR A 350 24.86 -8.99 26.80
C THR A 350 24.29 -9.42 25.45
N LEU A 351 25.14 -9.61 24.45
CA LEU A 351 24.68 -10.01 23.11
C LEU A 351 23.93 -11.35 23.15
N ARG A 352 24.42 -12.32 23.90
CA ARG A 352 23.79 -13.64 24.09
C ARG A 352 22.44 -13.53 24.79
N SER A 353 22.29 -12.65 25.77
CA SER A 353 21.01 -12.40 26.45
C SER A 353 19.98 -11.78 25.52
N TYR A 354 20.39 -10.80 24.70
CA TYR A 354 19.53 -10.17 23.71
C TYR A 354 19.12 -11.12 22.59
N HIS A 355 20.02 -12.00 22.10
CA HIS A 355 19.66 -13.04 21.14
C HIS A 355 18.53 -13.93 21.68
N LYS A 356 18.56 -14.30 22.95
CA LYS A 356 17.48 -15.09 23.58
C LYS A 356 16.20 -14.29 23.74
N LEU A 357 16.30 -13.03 24.19
CA LEU A 357 15.14 -12.17 24.42
C LEU A 357 14.36 -11.90 23.13
N PHE A 358 15.05 -11.66 22.03
CA PHE A 358 14.49 -11.29 20.74
C PHE A 358 14.45 -12.46 19.74
N GLN A 359 14.62 -13.69 20.21
CA GLN A 359 14.54 -14.92 19.40
C GLN A 359 15.47 -14.91 18.17
N LEU A 360 16.64 -14.29 18.26
CA LEU A 360 17.62 -14.32 17.18
C LEU A 360 18.42 -15.64 17.25
N SER A 361 18.11 -16.56 16.35
CA SER A 361 18.76 -17.87 16.28
C SER A 361 20.12 -17.81 15.57
N THR A 362 20.95 -18.83 15.81
CA THR A 362 22.21 -18.98 15.08
C THR A 362 21.99 -19.15 13.59
N GLU A 363 20.93 -19.83 13.19
CA GLU A 363 20.54 -19.98 11.79
C GLU A 363 20.24 -18.63 11.12
N GLU A 364 19.48 -17.75 11.79
CA GLU A 364 19.21 -16.40 11.25
C GLU A 364 20.48 -15.54 11.14
N VAL A 365 21.39 -15.66 12.13
CA VAL A 365 22.69 -14.98 12.07
C VAL A 365 23.48 -15.40 10.83
N GLU A 366 23.58 -16.72 10.58
CA GLU A 366 24.38 -17.28 9.49
C GLU A 366 23.69 -17.20 8.13
N SER A 367 22.38 -17.40 8.08
CA SER A 367 21.64 -17.54 6.82
C SER A 367 20.86 -16.28 6.39
N VAL A 368 20.71 -15.29 7.27
CA VAL A 368 20.01 -14.03 6.97
C VAL A 368 20.92 -12.82 7.13
N LEU A 369 21.41 -12.56 8.37
CA LEU A 369 22.19 -11.35 8.66
C LEU A 369 23.54 -11.33 7.95
N ARG A 370 24.24 -12.46 7.96
CA ARG A 370 25.55 -12.58 7.33
C ARG A 370 25.50 -12.36 5.80
N PRO A 371 24.59 -13.02 5.03
CA PRO A 371 24.43 -12.74 3.61
C PRO A 371 24.11 -11.27 3.31
N LEU A 372 23.22 -10.63 4.07
CA LEU A 372 22.93 -9.21 3.92
C LEU A 372 24.18 -8.33 4.02
N ALA A 373 25.05 -8.62 5.01
CA ALA A 373 26.27 -7.85 5.22
C ALA A 373 27.37 -8.16 4.21
N GLU A 374 27.50 -9.41 3.76
CA GLU A 374 28.58 -9.87 2.86
C GLU A 374 28.26 -9.62 1.38
N THR A 375 26.99 -9.78 0.98
CA THR A 375 26.57 -9.75 -0.44
C THR A 375 25.77 -8.50 -0.82
N GLU A 376 25.31 -7.72 0.17
CA GLU A 376 24.41 -6.57 -0.03
C GLU A 376 23.07 -6.98 -0.67
N GLN A 377 22.61 -8.20 -0.39
CA GLN A 377 21.38 -8.78 -0.89
C GLN A 377 20.77 -9.68 0.17
N GLU A 378 19.45 -9.89 0.10
CA GLU A 378 18.80 -10.92 0.90
C GLU A 378 19.32 -12.31 0.50
N ALA A 379 19.36 -13.22 1.48
CA ALA A 379 19.63 -14.62 1.20
C ALA A 379 18.52 -15.18 0.29
N THR A 380 18.93 -15.99 -0.67
CA THR A 380 18.00 -16.70 -1.56
C THR A 380 17.87 -18.15 -1.11
N GLY A 381 16.65 -18.68 -1.14
CA GLY A 381 16.32 -20.06 -0.91
C GLY A 381 15.51 -20.63 -2.07
N SER A 382 15.51 -21.96 -2.19
CA SER A 382 14.63 -22.69 -3.09
C SER A 382 13.53 -23.40 -2.29
N MET A 383 12.50 -23.88 -2.96
CA MET A 383 11.42 -24.71 -2.39
C MET A 383 10.44 -24.00 -1.45
N GLY A 384 10.60 -22.72 -1.17
CA GLY A 384 9.72 -21.98 -0.26
C GLY A 384 9.82 -22.41 1.20
N ASP A 385 8.83 -22.04 2.01
CA ASP A 385 8.70 -22.36 3.43
C ASP A 385 7.79 -23.58 3.59
N ASP A 386 8.35 -24.68 4.11
CA ASP A 386 7.66 -25.93 4.41
C ASP A 386 7.43 -26.17 5.91
N THR A 387 7.69 -25.14 6.75
CA THR A 387 7.37 -25.18 8.18
C THR A 387 5.88 -24.92 8.42
N PRO A 388 5.33 -25.29 9.58
CA PRO A 388 3.95 -24.99 9.92
C PRO A 388 3.69 -23.47 9.91
N MET A 389 2.49 -23.04 9.50
CA MET A 389 2.04 -21.70 9.76
C MET A 389 2.21 -21.36 11.24
N ALA A 390 2.59 -20.12 11.56
CA ALA A 390 2.92 -19.73 12.94
C ALA A 390 1.86 -20.17 13.97
N VAL A 391 0.58 -20.04 13.65
CA VAL A 391 -0.54 -20.44 14.52
C VAL A 391 -0.63 -21.97 14.75
N LEU A 392 -0.06 -22.78 13.86
CA LEU A 392 -0.07 -24.25 13.93
C LEU A 392 1.25 -24.80 14.51
N SER A 393 2.26 -23.95 14.67
CA SER A 393 3.56 -24.35 15.23
C SER A 393 3.44 -24.75 16.71
N GLN A 394 4.21 -25.78 17.10
CA GLN A 394 4.39 -26.18 18.50
C GLN A 394 5.45 -25.33 19.22
N ARG A 395 6.07 -24.37 18.51
CA ARG A 395 7.12 -23.49 19.02
C ARG A 395 6.65 -22.06 19.04
N THR A 396 7.23 -21.25 19.91
CA THR A 396 7.03 -19.80 19.88
C THR A 396 7.64 -19.25 18.60
N ARG A 397 6.81 -18.65 17.74
CA ARG A 397 7.22 -18.05 16.48
C ARG A 397 7.32 -16.53 16.64
N PRO A 398 8.27 -15.87 15.95
CA PRO A 398 8.29 -14.41 15.88
C PRO A 398 6.95 -13.86 15.40
N LEU A 399 6.50 -12.74 15.96
CA LEU A 399 5.19 -12.14 15.60
C LEU A 399 5.08 -11.81 14.11
N PHE A 400 6.20 -11.49 13.46
CA PHE A 400 6.26 -11.22 12.02
C PHE A 400 5.82 -12.41 11.15
N ASP A 401 5.97 -13.65 11.64
CA ASP A 401 5.59 -14.86 10.92
C ASP A 401 4.07 -15.02 10.75
N TYR A 402 3.28 -14.27 11.50
CA TYR A 402 1.82 -14.22 11.35
C TYR A 402 1.36 -13.28 10.23
N PHE A 403 2.28 -12.50 9.65
CA PHE A 403 1.99 -11.52 8.61
C PHE A 403 2.44 -12.02 7.23
N ARG A 404 1.53 -12.02 6.26
CA ARG A 404 1.81 -12.33 4.86
C ARG A 404 1.65 -11.09 4.02
N GLN A 405 2.62 -10.79 3.16
CA GLN A 405 2.57 -9.64 2.26
C GLN A 405 1.44 -9.81 1.25
N ALA A 406 0.61 -8.78 1.07
CA ALA A 406 -0.48 -8.75 0.10
C ALA A 406 0.03 -8.28 -1.27
N PHE A 407 0.84 -9.11 -1.95
CA PHE A 407 1.34 -8.81 -3.28
C PHE A 407 0.22 -8.78 -4.33
N ALA A 408 0.37 -7.92 -5.34
CA ALA A 408 -0.52 -7.91 -6.50
C ALA A 408 -0.36 -9.22 -7.29
N GLN A 409 -1.47 -9.86 -7.62
CA GLN A 409 -1.50 -11.09 -8.42
C GLN A 409 -1.71 -10.74 -9.88
N VAL A 410 -0.63 -10.48 -10.60
CA VAL A 410 -0.61 -10.12 -12.01
C VAL A 410 0.35 -11.01 -12.80
N THR A 411 0.12 -11.15 -14.10
CA THR A 411 0.98 -11.95 -15.00
C THR A 411 2.40 -11.38 -15.05
N ASN A 412 2.52 -10.05 -15.14
CA ASN A 412 3.80 -9.34 -15.11
C ASN A 412 3.89 -8.52 -13.82
N PRO A 413 5.11 -8.34 -13.26
CA PRO A 413 5.30 -7.44 -12.12
C PRO A 413 4.75 -6.03 -12.43
N PRO A 414 4.10 -5.35 -11.49
CA PRO A 414 3.64 -3.97 -11.68
C PRO A 414 4.79 -3.01 -12.01
N LEU A 415 5.98 -3.25 -11.44
CA LEU A 415 7.22 -2.56 -11.75
C LEU A 415 8.27 -3.58 -12.16
N ASP A 416 8.92 -3.37 -13.31
CA ASP A 416 10.05 -4.19 -13.74
C ASP A 416 11.38 -3.69 -13.13
N PRO A 417 12.42 -4.54 -13.03
CA PRO A 417 13.68 -4.18 -12.39
C PRO A 417 14.41 -2.98 -13.03
N LEU A 418 14.19 -2.69 -14.31
CA LEU A 418 14.80 -1.54 -14.96
C LEU A 418 14.13 -0.23 -14.58
N ARG A 419 12.84 -0.27 -14.30
CA ARG A 419 12.07 0.89 -13.81
C ARG A 419 12.24 1.13 -12.31
N GLU A 420 12.51 0.10 -11.51
CA GLU A 420 12.71 0.23 -10.07
C GLU A 420 13.69 1.37 -9.73
N ASP A 421 14.86 1.39 -10.36
CA ASP A 421 15.88 2.41 -10.09
C ASP A 421 15.47 3.83 -10.53
N CYS A 422 14.58 3.95 -11.49
CA CYS A 422 14.14 5.24 -12.04
C CYS A 422 12.96 5.85 -11.31
N VAL A 423 12.04 5.02 -10.81
CA VAL A 423 10.72 5.49 -10.32
C VAL A 423 10.51 5.30 -8.83
N MET A 424 11.30 4.41 -8.19
CA MET A 424 11.11 4.07 -6.78
C MET A 424 11.91 4.97 -5.85
N SER A 425 11.34 5.24 -4.66
CA SER A 425 11.99 6.02 -3.63
C SER A 425 11.73 5.46 -2.23
N LEU A 426 12.82 5.25 -1.48
CA LEU A 426 12.78 4.98 -0.05
C LEU A 426 12.96 6.25 0.79
N SER A 427 12.96 7.43 0.17
CA SER A 427 13.07 8.71 0.86
C SER A 427 11.98 8.83 1.93
N THR A 428 12.41 9.21 3.12
CA THR A 428 11.55 9.27 4.31
C THR A 428 11.73 10.62 4.97
N GLN A 429 10.61 11.25 5.26
CA GLN A 429 10.59 12.56 5.90
C GLN A 429 10.18 12.48 7.36
N LEU A 430 10.79 13.28 8.20
CA LEU A 430 10.50 13.48 9.61
C LEU A 430 10.17 14.95 9.84
N GLY A 431 9.03 15.21 10.40
CA GLY A 431 8.51 16.55 10.66
C GLY A 431 7.02 16.47 10.95
N ARG A 432 6.43 17.58 11.32
CA ARG A 432 4.97 17.68 11.50
C ARG A 432 4.32 17.92 10.15
N GLU A 433 3.35 17.09 9.77
CA GLU A 433 2.54 17.36 8.59
C GLU A 433 1.70 18.62 8.80
N THR A 434 1.59 19.45 7.77
CA THR A 434 0.89 20.73 7.83
C THR A 434 -0.33 20.75 6.91
N ASN A 435 -1.00 21.88 6.87
CA ASN A 435 -2.19 22.05 6.04
C ASN A 435 -1.84 22.17 4.56
N ILE A 436 -2.31 21.24 3.73
CA ILE A 436 -2.05 21.21 2.28
C ILE A 436 -2.57 22.47 1.54
N PHE A 437 -3.57 23.16 2.11
CA PHE A 437 -4.13 24.40 1.54
C PHE A 437 -3.35 25.66 1.94
N HIS A 438 -2.32 25.52 2.77
CA HIS A 438 -1.50 26.63 3.25
C HIS A 438 -0.03 26.43 2.85
N ALA A 439 0.33 26.92 1.67
CA ALA A 439 1.72 26.91 1.23
C ALA A 439 2.47 28.14 1.78
N ALA A 440 3.41 27.88 2.70
CA ALA A 440 4.16 28.94 3.37
C ALA A 440 5.55 28.45 3.83
N PRO A 441 6.54 29.34 4.01
CA PRO A 441 7.90 28.93 4.38
C PRO A 441 8.00 28.25 5.75
N GLU A 442 7.09 28.51 6.68
CA GLU A 442 7.06 27.89 8.01
C GLU A 442 6.60 26.42 7.99
N THR A 443 6.04 25.94 6.87
CA THR A 443 5.52 24.58 6.73
C THR A 443 6.57 23.55 6.33
N VAL A 444 7.83 23.94 6.11
CA VAL A 444 8.90 23.07 5.56
C VAL A 444 9.94 22.59 6.58
N ASN A 445 9.67 22.72 7.89
CA ASN A 445 10.62 22.29 8.94
C ASN A 445 10.65 20.75 9.04
N HIS A 446 11.40 20.11 8.13
CA HIS A 446 11.51 18.66 8.05
C HIS A 446 12.97 18.21 7.96
N ILE A 447 13.21 16.96 8.37
CA ILE A 447 14.43 16.23 8.06
C ILE A 447 14.10 15.19 6.99
N ILE A 448 14.88 15.14 5.93
CA ILE A 448 14.77 14.14 4.87
C ILE A 448 15.90 13.13 5.01
N LEU A 449 15.50 11.86 5.05
CA LEU A 449 16.36 10.69 5.07
C LEU A 449 16.27 9.99 3.72
N ASN A 450 17.37 9.43 3.25
CA ASN A 450 17.39 8.63 2.02
C ASN A 450 16.71 7.24 2.17
N SER A 451 16.35 6.84 3.39
CA SER A 451 15.71 5.57 3.69
C SER A 451 15.12 5.56 5.11
N PRO A 452 14.05 4.76 5.37
CA PRO A 452 13.48 4.59 6.71
C PRO A 452 14.37 3.75 7.64
N VAL A 453 15.42 3.08 7.15
CA VAL A 453 16.29 2.24 7.98
C VAL A 453 17.49 3.05 8.48
N LEU A 454 17.47 3.33 9.77
CA LEU A 454 18.48 4.17 10.43
C LEU A 454 19.74 3.36 10.80
N SER A 455 20.89 3.99 10.72
CA SER A 455 22.05 3.59 11.49
C SER A 455 22.01 4.22 12.88
N GLN A 456 22.78 3.68 13.80
CA GLN A 456 22.93 4.24 15.14
C GLN A 456 23.33 5.72 15.12
N ARG A 457 24.34 6.06 14.33
CA ARG A 457 24.80 7.45 14.20
C ARG A 457 23.69 8.37 13.70
N LYS A 458 22.90 7.92 12.70
CA LYS A 458 21.74 8.68 12.23
C LYS A 458 20.70 8.92 13.31
N LEU A 459 20.34 7.89 14.06
CA LEU A 459 19.38 8.04 15.16
C LEU A 459 19.90 9.04 16.21
N ARG A 460 21.17 8.91 16.63
CA ARG A 460 21.75 9.82 17.61
C ARG A 460 21.89 11.25 17.10
N GLN A 461 22.22 11.43 15.84
CA GLN A 461 22.24 12.73 15.20
C GLN A 461 20.83 13.36 15.23
N LEU A 462 19.81 12.60 14.88
CA LEU A 462 18.41 13.06 14.90
C LEU A 462 18.02 13.59 16.28
N VAL A 463 18.22 12.81 17.35
CA VAL A 463 17.79 13.18 18.69
C VAL A 463 18.69 14.23 19.38
N ARG A 464 19.83 14.59 18.78
CA ARG A 464 20.73 15.62 19.29
C ARG A 464 20.73 16.92 18.47
N SER A 465 20.15 16.90 17.28
CA SER A 465 20.09 18.07 16.40
C SER A 465 18.90 18.96 16.72
N ALA A 466 19.15 20.27 16.85
CA ALA A 466 18.06 21.24 17.00
C ALA A 466 17.17 21.26 15.74
N PRO A 467 15.84 21.43 15.85
CA PRO A 467 15.09 21.60 17.10
C PRO A 467 14.68 20.29 17.78
N TYR A 468 15.02 19.12 17.19
CA TYR A 468 14.52 17.81 17.58
C TYR A 468 15.13 17.26 18.88
N ASP A 469 16.27 17.85 19.34
CA ASP A 469 16.83 17.60 20.67
C ASP A 469 15.81 17.88 21.81
N ARG A 470 14.86 18.78 21.56
CA ARG A 470 13.77 19.15 22.50
C ARG A 470 12.39 18.69 22.05
N LEU A 471 12.26 18.13 20.87
CA LEU A 471 11.00 17.73 20.26
C LEU A 471 10.90 16.21 20.07
N HIS A 472 11.62 15.43 20.90
CA HIS A 472 11.49 13.98 20.91
C HIS A 472 11.15 13.47 22.31
N ALA A 473 10.42 12.36 22.36
CA ALA A 473 10.14 11.60 23.57
C ALA A 473 10.53 10.13 23.36
N GLN A 474 11.15 9.56 24.38
CA GLN A 474 11.45 8.13 24.41
C GLN A 474 10.38 7.40 25.23
N ILE A 475 9.83 6.33 24.67
CA ILE A 475 8.79 5.49 25.25
C ILE A 475 9.33 4.07 25.39
N ASP A 476 9.44 3.59 26.61
CA ASP A 476 9.92 2.25 26.96
C ASP A 476 8.84 1.19 26.67
N LEU A 477 9.21 0.16 25.93
CA LEU A 477 8.33 -0.94 25.58
C LEU A 477 8.26 -2.04 26.65
N SER A 478 9.00 -1.94 27.75
CA SER A 478 8.88 -2.89 28.86
C SER A 478 7.56 -2.68 29.64
N TYR A 479 7.03 -3.73 30.22
CA TYR A 479 5.87 -3.64 31.10
C TYR A 479 6.07 -4.44 32.39
N ALA A 480 5.32 -4.06 33.45
CA ALA A 480 5.35 -4.81 34.69
C ALA A 480 4.53 -6.10 34.53
N PRO A 481 5.01 -7.25 35.03
CA PRO A 481 4.29 -8.52 34.93
C PRO A 481 2.86 -8.45 35.50
N GLU A 482 2.65 -7.64 36.53
CA GLU A 482 1.34 -7.45 37.19
C GLU A 482 0.36 -6.62 36.33
N GLU A 483 0.90 -5.73 35.49
CA GLU A 483 0.15 -4.94 34.53
C GLU A 483 -0.40 -5.83 33.40
N GLY A 484 0.39 -6.75 32.91
CA GLY A 484 0.09 -7.61 31.78
C GLY A 484 0.23 -6.91 30.41
N LEU A 485 0.36 -7.72 29.35
CA LEU A 485 0.70 -7.22 28.01
C LEU A 485 -0.31 -6.18 27.47
N LYS A 486 -1.61 -6.46 27.56
CA LYS A 486 -2.64 -5.56 27.02
C LYS A 486 -2.61 -4.20 27.68
N ALA A 487 -2.59 -4.15 29.02
CA ALA A 487 -2.53 -2.89 29.77
C ALA A 487 -1.22 -2.14 29.52
N GLY A 488 -0.10 -2.87 29.35
CA GLY A 488 1.19 -2.31 28.94
C GLY A 488 1.10 -1.60 27.60
N ILE A 489 0.45 -2.20 26.60
CA ILE A 489 0.21 -1.57 25.28
C ILE A 489 -0.65 -0.31 25.43
N GLU A 490 -1.74 -0.40 26.19
CA GLU A 490 -2.64 0.74 26.44
C GLU A 490 -1.92 1.89 27.18
N ARG A 491 -1.00 1.58 28.09
CA ARG A 491 -0.13 2.58 28.75
C ARG A 491 0.78 3.26 27.74
N ILE A 492 1.46 2.51 26.89
CA ILE A 492 2.33 3.04 25.81
C ILE A 492 1.53 3.98 24.89
N CYS A 493 0.29 3.64 24.55
CA CYS A 493 -0.58 4.51 23.78
C CYS A 493 -0.87 5.83 24.48
N ARG A 494 -1.17 5.81 25.80
CA ARG A 494 -1.40 7.04 26.59
C ARG A 494 -0.14 7.90 26.72
N GLU A 495 1.03 7.29 26.90
CA GLU A 495 2.32 7.99 26.94
C GLU A 495 2.62 8.67 25.59
N ALA A 496 2.34 7.99 24.48
CA ALA A 496 2.48 8.56 23.14
C ALA A 496 1.49 9.71 22.89
N GLU A 497 0.24 9.59 23.34
CA GLU A 497 -0.74 10.67 23.27
C GLU A 497 -0.29 11.89 24.07
N GLN A 498 0.17 11.69 25.31
CA GLN A 498 0.64 12.78 26.14
C GLN A 498 1.84 13.49 25.51
N ALA A 499 2.83 12.74 25.03
CA ALA A 499 3.98 13.31 24.37
C ALA A 499 3.60 14.12 23.11
N ALA A 500 2.65 13.62 22.31
CA ALA A 500 2.17 14.37 21.15
C ALA A 500 1.45 15.67 21.56
N ARG A 501 0.64 15.65 22.62
CA ARG A 501 -0.02 16.84 23.16
C ARG A 501 0.95 17.85 23.76
N ASP A 502 2.07 17.37 24.32
CA ASP A 502 3.16 18.21 24.83
C ASP A 502 4.04 18.81 23.70
N GLY A 503 3.67 18.54 22.43
CA GLY A 503 4.31 19.12 21.24
C GLY A 503 5.50 18.34 20.70
N MET A 504 5.75 17.12 21.21
CA MET A 504 6.80 16.25 20.64
C MET A 504 6.48 15.91 19.19
N VAL A 505 7.52 15.87 18.35
CA VAL A 505 7.41 15.55 16.92
C VAL A 505 7.98 14.18 16.60
N MET A 506 8.93 13.68 17.40
CA MET A 506 9.48 12.34 17.26
C MET A 506 9.18 11.49 18.50
N LEU A 507 8.51 10.37 18.33
CA LEU A 507 8.26 9.38 19.39
C LEU A 507 9.17 8.17 19.12
N LEU A 508 10.17 7.99 19.98
CA LEU A 508 11.11 6.85 19.94
C LEU A 508 10.54 5.71 20.79
N LEU A 509 9.92 4.73 20.14
CA LEU A 509 9.50 3.49 20.79
C LEU A 509 10.72 2.56 20.88
N THR A 510 11.14 2.18 22.09
CA THR A 510 12.40 1.46 22.27
C THR A 510 12.27 0.24 23.19
N ASP A 511 12.86 -0.87 22.76
CA ASP A 511 13.08 -2.09 23.56
C ASP A 511 14.56 -2.31 23.92
N ARG A 512 15.37 -1.26 23.79
CA ARG A 512 16.83 -1.35 23.85
C ARG A 512 17.39 -1.66 25.23
N TYR A 513 16.70 -1.28 26.30
CA TYR A 513 17.20 -1.35 27.67
C TYR A 513 16.36 -2.30 28.50
N PRO A 514 16.38 -3.63 28.22
CA PRO A 514 15.58 -4.59 28.95
C PRO A 514 16.05 -4.69 30.41
N VAL A 515 15.08 -4.72 31.31
CA VAL A 515 15.29 -4.88 32.75
C VAL A 515 14.82 -6.28 33.15
N ARG A 516 15.63 -6.98 33.94
CA ARG A 516 15.26 -8.30 34.44
C ARG A 516 13.95 -8.24 35.24
N GLY A 517 13.05 -9.19 34.95
CA GLY A 517 11.71 -9.24 35.56
C GLY A 517 10.67 -8.37 34.85
N ARG A 518 11.02 -7.68 33.76
CA ARG A 518 10.07 -6.88 32.94
C ARG A 518 10.04 -7.41 31.52
N PRO A 519 8.97 -8.11 31.11
CA PRO A 519 8.78 -8.50 29.73
C PRO A 519 8.65 -7.30 28.79
N MET A 520 8.85 -7.51 27.49
CA MET A 520 8.78 -6.48 26.46
C MET A 520 7.51 -6.63 25.64
N VAL A 521 6.83 -5.51 25.37
CA VAL A 521 5.83 -5.42 24.31
C VAL A 521 6.58 -5.53 22.98
N HIS A 522 6.18 -6.46 22.14
CA HIS A 522 6.77 -6.60 20.80
C HIS A 522 6.59 -5.31 20.00
N ALA A 523 7.66 -4.82 19.38
CA ALA A 523 7.69 -3.53 18.68
C ALA A 523 6.56 -3.38 17.64
N LEU A 524 6.19 -4.48 16.95
CA LEU A 524 5.10 -4.47 15.97
C LEU A 524 3.73 -4.18 16.61
N LEU A 525 3.44 -4.77 17.79
CA LEU A 525 2.20 -4.49 18.54
C LEU A 525 2.14 -3.02 18.98
N ALA A 526 3.24 -2.54 19.57
CA ALA A 526 3.32 -1.16 20.05
C ALA A 526 3.16 -0.15 18.90
N THR A 527 3.84 -0.38 17.77
CA THR A 527 3.79 0.51 16.61
C THR A 527 2.38 0.64 16.07
N GLY A 528 1.70 -0.50 15.82
CA GLY A 528 0.34 -0.47 15.27
C GLY A 528 -0.67 0.11 16.26
N ALA A 529 -0.60 -0.24 17.55
CA ALA A 529 -1.49 0.29 18.57
C ALA A 529 -1.35 1.81 18.73
N VAL A 530 -0.12 2.32 18.81
CA VAL A 530 0.16 3.77 18.90
C VAL A 530 -0.30 4.49 17.63
N HIS A 531 -0.05 3.93 16.45
CA HIS A 531 -0.51 4.51 15.18
C HIS A 531 -2.03 4.70 15.17
N HIS A 532 -2.80 3.67 15.52
CA HIS A 532 -4.27 3.74 15.55
C HIS A 532 -4.79 4.68 16.65
N HIS A 533 -4.20 4.60 17.84
CA HIS A 533 -4.59 5.47 18.96
C HIS A 533 -4.41 6.96 18.61
N LEU A 534 -3.26 7.34 18.08
CA LEU A 534 -2.98 8.72 17.68
C LEU A 534 -3.85 9.17 16.48
N SER A 535 -4.19 8.27 15.57
CA SER A 535 -5.12 8.57 14.47
C SER A 535 -6.52 8.86 14.98
N ASP A 536 -7.03 8.08 15.93
CA ASP A 536 -8.34 8.31 16.58
C ASP A 536 -8.38 9.64 17.33
N LYS A 537 -7.25 10.04 17.93
CA LYS A 537 -7.10 11.32 18.67
C LYS A 537 -6.84 12.53 17.76
N GLY A 538 -6.66 12.33 16.45
CA GLY A 538 -6.30 13.39 15.51
C GLY A 538 -4.88 13.94 15.67
N LEU A 539 -3.98 13.15 16.28
CA LEU A 539 -2.60 13.55 16.60
C LEU A 539 -1.55 12.86 15.70
N ARG A 540 -1.98 11.93 14.81
CA ARG A 540 -1.05 11.12 14.03
C ARG A 540 -0.17 11.91 13.09
N CYS A 541 -0.68 12.99 12.52
CA CYS A 541 0.06 13.87 11.61
C CYS A 541 1.06 14.81 12.34
N ASP A 542 0.94 14.96 13.65
CA ASP A 542 1.84 15.78 14.45
C ASP A 542 3.17 15.09 14.77
N VAL A 543 3.22 13.74 14.68
CA VAL A 543 4.35 12.96 15.18
C VAL A 543 4.86 11.93 14.18
N ASN A 544 6.13 11.56 14.35
CA ASN A 544 6.81 10.49 13.62
C ASN A 544 7.16 9.36 14.59
N LEU A 545 6.81 8.12 14.22
CA LEU A 545 7.12 6.93 15.02
C LEU A 545 8.47 6.39 14.58
N ILE A 546 9.47 6.49 15.45
CA ILE A 546 10.81 5.92 15.26
C ILE A 546 10.90 4.67 16.13
N ILE A 547 11.23 3.54 15.54
CA ILE A 547 11.25 2.25 16.23
C ILE A 547 12.69 1.80 16.43
N GLU A 548 13.17 1.81 17.67
CA GLU A 548 14.45 1.25 18.07
C GLU A 548 14.23 -0.14 18.65
N THR A 549 14.56 -1.19 17.89
CA THR A 549 14.15 -2.54 18.26
C THR A 549 15.17 -3.61 17.95
N GLY A 550 15.24 -4.61 18.84
CA GLY A 550 15.96 -5.87 18.64
C GLY A 550 15.19 -6.91 17.84
N THR A 551 13.89 -6.70 17.60
CA THR A 551 13.04 -7.68 16.90
C THR A 551 13.20 -7.66 15.38
N ALA A 552 13.56 -6.52 14.78
CA ALA A 552 13.65 -6.36 13.32
C ALA A 552 15.05 -6.71 12.78
N ARG A 553 15.11 -7.51 11.71
CA ARG A 553 16.38 -8.06 11.18
C ARG A 553 16.48 -8.04 9.66
N ASP A 554 15.39 -8.33 8.96
CA ASP A 554 15.32 -8.47 7.50
C ASP A 554 14.33 -7.49 6.86
N ALA A 555 14.19 -7.53 5.55
CA ALA A 555 13.32 -6.63 4.81
C ALA A 555 11.83 -6.85 5.14
N HIS A 556 11.39 -8.09 5.41
CA HIS A 556 10.00 -8.38 5.80
C HIS A 556 9.66 -7.74 7.15
N HIS A 557 10.54 -7.86 8.15
CA HIS A 557 10.36 -7.24 9.46
C HIS A 557 10.26 -5.70 9.36
N MET A 558 11.15 -5.09 8.53
CA MET A 558 11.10 -3.65 8.27
C MET A 558 9.79 -3.24 7.58
N ALA A 559 9.38 -4.01 6.56
CA ALA A 559 8.14 -3.77 5.84
C ALA A 559 6.92 -3.86 6.77
N CYS A 560 6.86 -4.85 7.67
CA CYS A 560 5.78 -4.97 8.64
C CYS A 560 5.69 -3.74 9.55
N LEU A 561 6.81 -3.28 10.13
CA LEU A 561 6.83 -2.10 10.99
C LEU A 561 6.39 -0.83 10.24
N ILE A 562 6.93 -0.61 9.04
CA ILE A 562 6.56 0.54 8.20
C ILE A 562 5.10 0.45 7.77
N GLY A 563 4.66 -0.73 7.35
CA GLY A 563 3.30 -0.98 6.91
C GLY A 563 2.24 -0.78 7.99
N VAL A 564 2.57 -0.93 9.28
CA VAL A 564 1.66 -0.61 10.41
C VAL A 564 1.87 0.78 10.98
N GLY A 565 2.78 1.61 10.39
CA GLY A 565 2.84 3.03 10.71
C GLY A 565 4.20 3.56 11.19
N ALA A 566 5.26 2.76 11.28
CA ALA A 566 6.59 3.28 11.59
C ALA A 566 7.06 4.26 10.51
N THR A 567 7.62 5.40 10.92
CA THR A 567 8.26 6.35 10.01
C THR A 567 9.70 5.92 9.72
N ALA A 568 10.42 5.48 10.75
CA ALA A 568 11.78 4.97 10.60
C ALA A 568 12.06 3.85 11.62
N VAL A 569 13.02 2.97 11.31
CA VAL A 569 13.38 1.81 12.13
C VAL A 569 14.90 1.77 12.34
N TYR A 570 15.31 1.60 13.59
CA TYR A 570 16.69 1.31 13.96
C TYR A 570 16.82 -0.10 14.52
N PRO A 571 17.27 -1.09 13.73
CA PRO A 571 17.41 -2.50 14.13
C PRO A 571 18.73 -2.72 14.88
N TYR A 572 18.83 -2.21 16.10
CA TYR A 572 20.11 -2.16 16.82
C TYR A 572 20.75 -3.52 17.04
N LEU A 573 19.97 -4.57 17.33
CA LEU A 573 20.51 -5.90 17.60
C LEU A 573 21.12 -6.53 16.34
N ALA A 574 20.53 -6.32 15.16
CA ALA A 574 21.11 -6.75 13.89
C ALA A 574 22.50 -6.12 13.69
N TYR A 575 22.64 -4.81 13.94
CA TYR A 575 23.94 -4.12 13.86
C TYR A 575 24.93 -4.66 14.88
N GLN A 576 24.53 -4.79 16.15
CA GLN A 576 25.40 -5.29 17.21
C GLN A 576 25.92 -6.71 16.92
N THR A 577 25.04 -7.58 16.42
CA THR A 577 25.40 -8.93 15.98
C THR A 577 26.41 -8.91 14.83
N LEU A 578 26.16 -8.11 13.80
CA LEU A 578 27.05 -7.99 12.65
C LEU A 578 28.40 -7.37 13.02
N PHE A 579 28.43 -6.41 13.93
CA PHE A 579 29.67 -5.81 14.42
C PHE A 579 30.50 -6.83 15.24
N ASP A 580 29.84 -7.70 16.04
CA ASP A 580 30.52 -8.80 16.71
C ASP A 580 31.14 -9.78 15.72
N LEU A 581 30.39 -10.22 14.71
CA LEU A 581 30.92 -11.07 13.63
C LEU A 581 32.10 -10.41 12.89
N GLY A 582 32.05 -9.11 12.65
CA GLY A 582 33.13 -8.34 12.04
C GLY A 582 34.37 -8.32 12.92
N ARG A 583 34.24 -8.01 14.23
CA ARG A 583 35.36 -8.03 15.20
C ARG A 583 36.02 -9.43 15.31
N ARG A 584 35.23 -10.47 15.20
CA ARG A 584 35.70 -11.86 15.23
C ARG A 584 36.31 -12.33 13.91
N GLY A 585 36.33 -11.49 12.87
CA GLY A 585 36.88 -11.83 11.55
C GLY A 585 36.06 -12.89 10.78
N ILE A 586 34.76 -13.07 11.12
CA ILE A 586 33.90 -14.08 10.50
C ILE A 586 33.33 -13.59 9.17
N LEU A 587 33.06 -12.27 9.04
CA LEU A 587 32.47 -11.67 7.82
C LEU A 587 33.49 -11.60 6.68
N LYS A 588 33.06 -12.04 5.48
CA LYS A 588 33.82 -11.95 4.24
C LYS A 588 33.46 -10.67 3.50
N LEU A 589 34.05 -9.56 3.88
CA LEU A 589 33.77 -8.25 3.27
C LEU A 589 34.62 -8.00 2.03
N LYS A 590 34.02 -7.42 0.98
CA LYS A 590 34.74 -7.09 -0.28
C LYS A 590 35.81 -6.01 -0.15
N LYS A 591 35.69 -5.12 0.84
CA LYS A 591 36.69 -4.06 1.16
C LYS A 591 36.74 -3.87 2.67
N GLY A 592 37.95 -3.93 3.25
CA GLY A 592 38.31 -3.67 4.66
C GLY A 592 37.20 -3.76 5.72
N GLY A 593 37.43 -4.46 6.81
CA GLY A 593 36.43 -4.78 7.84
C GLY A 593 35.98 -3.64 8.75
N GLU A 594 35.88 -2.39 8.24
CA GLU A 594 35.40 -1.28 9.04
C GLU A 594 33.92 -1.44 9.41
N VAL A 595 33.58 -1.17 10.67
CA VAL A 595 32.22 -1.22 11.23
C VAL A 595 31.22 -0.41 10.39
N THR A 596 31.64 0.72 9.85
CA THR A 596 30.82 1.55 8.97
C THR A 596 30.47 0.84 7.67
N GLN A 597 31.38 0.08 7.08
CA GLN A 597 31.14 -0.67 5.87
C GLN A 597 30.13 -1.82 6.10
N ILE A 598 30.26 -2.52 7.21
CA ILE A 598 29.30 -3.59 7.59
C ILE A 598 27.88 -3.04 7.65
N GLY A 599 27.69 -1.93 8.34
CA GLY A 599 26.38 -1.28 8.44
C GLY A 599 25.83 -0.76 7.11
N ARG A 600 26.69 -0.25 6.21
CA ARG A 600 26.29 0.18 4.86
C ARG A 600 25.84 -1.00 4.01
N SER A 601 26.62 -2.09 4.00
CA SER A 601 26.28 -3.29 3.22
C SER A 601 24.98 -3.92 3.69
N TYR A 602 24.77 -4.06 5.00
CA TYR A 602 23.50 -4.54 5.58
C TYR A 602 22.32 -3.67 5.12
N ARG A 603 22.40 -2.35 5.29
CA ARG A 603 21.30 -1.46 4.85
C ARG A 603 21.03 -1.57 3.36
N LYS A 604 22.06 -1.68 2.53
CA LYS A 604 21.89 -1.81 1.08
C LYS A 604 21.14 -3.09 0.70
N GLY A 605 21.39 -4.20 1.41
CA GLY A 605 20.61 -5.41 1.26
C GLY A 605 19.14 -5.22 1.66
N ILE A 606 18.89 -4.57 2.80
CA ILE A 606 17.53 -4.24 3.26
C ILE A 606 16.81 -3.30 2.26
N TYR A 607 17.51 -2.29 1.69
CA TYR A 607 16.92 -1.38 0.71
C TYR A 607 16.42 -2.12 -0.53
N LYS A 608 17.25 -3.03 -1.07
CA LYS A 608 16.84 -3.88 -2.20
C LYS A 608 15.63 -4.74 -1.86
N GLY A 609 15.61 -5.33 -0.67
CA GLY A 609 14.49 -6.13 -0.20
C GLY A 609 13.20 -5.31 -0.06
N LEU A 610 13.26 -4.13 0.56
CA LEU A 610 12.11 -3.21 0.67
C LEU A 610 11.61 -2.74 -0.70
N SER A 611 12.52 -2.32 -1.59
CA SER A 611 12.16 -1.93 -2.95
C SER A 611 11.44 -3.07 -3.68
N LYS A 612 11.96 -4.31 -3.56
CA LYS A 612 11.32 -5.48 -4.16
C LYS A 612 9.92 -5.77 -3.58
N ILE A 613 9.71 -5.61 -2.26
CA ILE A 613 8.41 -5.78 -1.62
C ILE A 613 7.41 -4.76 -2.18
N ILE A 614 7.74 -3.47 -2.16
CA ILE A 614 6.81 -2.44 -2.62
C ILE A 614 6.59 -2.48 -4.13
N SER A 615 7.61 -2.84 -4.93
CA SER A 615 7.46 -2.98 -6.38
C SER A 615 6.47 -4.09 -6.77
N LYS A 616 6.47 -5.22 -6.04
CA LYS A 616 5.49 -6.30 -6.24
C LYS A 616 4.05 -5.90 -5.88
N MET A 617 3.87 -4.81 -5.16
CA MET A 617 2.56 -4.22 -4.86
C MET A 617 2.21 -3.10 -5.85
N GLY A 618 3.12 -2.75 -6.77
CA GLY A 618 2.96 -1.62 -7.70
C GLY A 618 3.04 -0.27 -7.00
N ILE A 619 3.75 -0.19 -5.88
CA ILE A 619 3.96 1.02 -5.08
C ILE A 619 5.36 1.55 -5.36
N ALA A 620 5.47 2.83 -5.74
CA ALA A 620 6.74 3.43 -6.11
C ALA A 620 7.46 4.12 -4.94
N THR A 621 6.74 4.56 -3.89
CA THR A 621 7.37 5.28 -2.79
C THR A 621 7.10 4.63 -1.44
N ILE A 622 8.08 4.65 -0.54
CA ILE A 622 7.90 4.14 0.82
C ILE A 622 6.87 4.97 1.61
N ALA A 623 6.71 6.26 1.26
CA ALA A 623 5.70 7.12 1.87
C ALA A 623 4.27 6.60 1.63
N SER A 624 3.99 6.08 0.43
CA SER A 624 2.69 5.48 0.08
C SER A 624 2.49 4.08 0.68
N TYR A 625 3.58 3.38 1.04
CA TYR A 625 3.52 2.09 1.73
C TYR A 625 3.33 2.23 3.24
N ARG A 626 3.80 3.33 3.83
CA ARG A 626 3.70 3.60 5.27
C ARG A 626 2.24 3.62 5.71
N ALA A 627 1.91 2.83 6.74
CA ALA A 627 0.56 2.65 7.28
C ALA A 627 -0.46 2.06 6.28
N ALA A 628 -0.02 1.53 5.13
CA ALA A 628 -0.92 0.94 4.16
C ALA A 628 -1.50 -0.41 4.63
N GLN A 629 -0.86 -1.09 5.59
CA GLN A 629 -1.32 -2.35 6.20
C GLN A 629 -1.64 -3.44 5.16
N LEU A 630 -0.85 -3.52 4.09
CA LEU A 630 -1.04 -4.47 3.00
C LEU A 630 -0.56 -5.88 3.41
N PHE A 631 -1.27 -6.46 4.36
CA PHE A 631 -1.00 -7.79 4.91
C PHE A 631 -2.27 -8.64 5.00
N GLU A 632 -2.08 -9.96 4.98
CA GLU A 632 -3.01 -10.93 5.53
C GLU A 632 -2.43 -11.43 6.86
N ILE A 633 -3.13 -11.20 7.96
CA ILE A 633 -2.77 -11.74 9.28
C ILE A 633 -3.41 -13.12 9.41
N VAL A 634 -2.59 -14.12 9.74
CA VAL A 634 -3.06 -15.49 9.88
C VAL A 634 -2.74 -16.02 11.27
N GLY A 635 -3.77 -16.19 12.08
CA GLY A 635 -3.66 -16.83 13.39
C GLY A 635 -3.46 -15.88 14.57
N ILE A 636 -3.85 -14.61 14.44
CA ILE A 636 -3.92 -13.65 15.55
C ILE A 636 -5.39 -13.41 15.91
N ASP A 637 -5.69 -13.41 17.21
CA ASP A 637 -7.03 -13.18 17.74
C ASP A 637 -7.58 -11.80 17.40
N ALA A 638 -8.90 -11.72 17.20
CA ALA A 638 -9.59 -10.51 16.81
C ALA A 638 -9.37 -9.34 17.79
N ASP A 639 -9.23 -9.60 19.09
CA ASP A 639 -9.01 -8.55 20.11
C ASP A 639 -7.63 -7.89 19.92
N VAL A 640 -6.60 -8.68 19.57
CA VAL A 640 -5.26 -8.17 19.27
C VAL A 640 -5.29 -7.37 17.97
N VAL A 641 -5.94 -7.90 16.93
CA VAL A 641 -6.09 -7.20 15.65
C VAL A 641 -6.82 -5.88 15.84
N LYS A 642 -7.91 -5.85 16.60
CA LYS A 642 -8.69 -4.64 16.87
C LYS A 642 -7.87 -3.54 17.56
N LEU A 643 -7.02 -3.91 18.53
CA LEU A 643 -6.20 -2.93 19.26
C LEU A 643 -4.97 -2.49 18.46
N CYS A 644 -4.26 -3.44 17.82
CA CYS A 644 -2.94 -3.18 17.27
C CYS A 644 -2.89 -3.09 15.75
N PHE A 645 -3.83 -3.72 15.03
CA PHE A 645 -3.77 -3.91 13.58
C PHE A 645 -5.13 -3.70 12.91
N ARG A 646 -5.95 -2.81 13.46
CA ARG A 646 -7.29 -2.50 12.95
C ARG A 646 -7.22 -2.24 11.44
N ASP A 647 -8.22 -2.72 10.70
CA ASP A 647 -8.35 -2.61 9.25
C ASP A 647 -7.29 -3.39 8.43
N THR A 648 -6.49 -4.24 9.07
CA THR A 648 -5.67 -5.23 8.38
C THR A 648 -6.50 -6.51 8.16
N HIS A 649 -6.40 -7.10 6.98
CA HIS A 649 -7.11 -8.35 6.69
C HIS A 649 -6.68 -9.46 7.65
N SER A 650 -7.65 -10.07 8.34
CA SER A 650 -7.44 -11.18 9.27
C SER A 650 -8.67 -12.08 9.28
N ARG A 651 -8.60 -13.19 8.57
CA ARG A 651 -9.71 -14.15 8.43
C ARG A 651 -9.58 -15.38 9.34
N VAL A 652 -8.39 -15.60 9.88
CA VAL A 652 -8.08 -16.75 10.74
C VAL A 652 -7.59 -16.22 12.08
N GLY A 653 -8.39 -16.38 13.12
CA GLY A 653 -8.04 -16.09 14.51
C GLY A 653 -7.06 -17.12 15.09
N GLY A 654 -6.65 -16.93 16.33
CA GLY A 654 -5.72 -17.84 17.01
C GLY A 654 -5.13 -17.27 18.29
N VAL A 655 -3.90 -16.76 18.21
CA VAL A 655 -3.12 -16.31 19.37
C VAL A 655 -3.65 -14.97 19.89
N GLY A 656 -4.10 -14.96 21.14
CA GLY A 656 -4.60 -13.77 21.84
C GLY A 656 -3.57 -13.19 22.83
N PHE A 657 -3.97 -12.11 23.53
CA PHE A 657 -3.10 -11.40 24.49
C PHE A 657 -2.54 -12.33 25.59
N ALA A 658 -3.34 -13.26 26.11
CA ALA A 658 -2.90 -14.16 27.16
C ALA A 658 -1.72 -15.05 26.72
N ARG A 659 -1.76 -15.55 25.48
CA ARG A 659 -0.68 -16.36 24.93
C ARG A 659 0.55 -15.52 24.64
N LEU A 660 0.39 -14.35 24.02
CA LEU A 660 1.49 -13.43 23.75
C LEU A 660 2.17 -12.93 25.04
N ASP A 661 1.41 -12.68 26.12
CA ASP A 661 1.96 -12.32 27.43
C ASP A 661 2.78 -13.47 28.03
N THR A 662 2.27 -14.71 27.92
CA THR A 662 3.01 -15.89 28.38
C THR A 662 4.34 -16.04 27.64
N GLU A 663 4.33 -15.92 26.32
CA GLU A 663 5.53 -15.99 25.47
C GLU A 663 6.55 -14.89 25.78
N ALA A 664 6.09 -13.64 25.96
CA ALA A 664 6.96 -12.53 26.34
C ALA A 664 7.65 -12.77 27.68
N ARG A 665 6.93 -13.33 28.68
CA ARG A 665 7.49 -13.70 29.98
C ARG A 665 8.48 -14.88 29.90
N GLU A 666 8.21 -15.85 29.05
CA GLU A 666 9.12 -16.98 28.79
C GLU A 666 10.41 -16.52 28.15
N LEU A 667 10.34 -15.61 27.17
CA LEU A 667 11.51 -15.01 26.52
C LEU A 667 12.33 -14.17 27.51
N GLU A 668 11.69 -13.37 28.34
CA GLU A 668 12.35 -12.61 29.40
C GLU A 668 13.12 -13.54 30.36
N ARG A 669 12.47 -14.58 30.90
CA ARG A 669 13.14 -15.55 31.78
C ARG A 669 14.31 -16.29 31.08
N ALA A 670 14.12 -16.63 29.81
CA ALA A 670 15.15 -17.27 29.00
C ALA A 670 16.35 -16.36 28.77
N ALA A 671 16.14 -15.07 28.59
CA ALA A 671 17.19 -14.10 28.36
C ALA A 671 18.22 -14.06 29.49
N TRP A 672 17.77 -14.12 30.73
CA TRP A 672 18.62 -14.01 31.91
C TRP A 672 19.09 -15.37 32.48
N ASN A 673 18.72 -16.48 31.83
CA ASN A 673 19.23 -17.81 32.21
C ASN A 673 20.56 -18.07 31.51
N GLU A 674 21.67 -18.02 32.26
CA GLU A 674 23.01 -18.17 31.71
C GLU A 674 23.26 -19.60 31.15
N LEU A 675 22.57 -20.60 31.66
CA LEU A 675 22.69 -21.99 31.19
C LEU A 675 22.00 -22.25 29.84
N ARG A 676 21.02 -21.42 29.50
CA ARG A 676 20.31 -21.51 28.23
C ARG A 676 21.11 -20.81 27.13
N LYS A 677 21.42 -21.53 26.06
CA LYS A 677 22.04 -20.98 24.86
C LYS A 677 20.96 -20.33 23.94
N PRO A 678 21.34 -19.39 23.06
CA PRO A 678 20.49 -18.99 21.95
C PRO A 678 20.06 -20.20 21.14
N GLU A 679 18.90 -20.14 20.51
CA GLU A 679 18.38 -21.22 19.68
C GLU A 679 19.25 -21.44 18.44
N VAL A 680 19.39 -22.74 18.04
CA VAL A 680 20.16 -23.10 16.85
C VAL A 680 19.44 -22.64 15.59
N GLY A 681 18.11 -22.76 15.55
CA GLY A 681 17.26 -22.47 14.39
C GLY A 681 16.41 -23.70 14.04
N GLY A 682 16.26 -23.95 12.75
CA GLY A 682 15.41 -25.02 12.22
C GLY A 682 14.13 -24.50 11.59
N LEU A 683 14.10 -23.24 11.16
CA LEU A 683 13.02 -22.64 10.38
C LEU A 683 13.35 -22.59 8.88
N LEU A 684 14.62 -22.36 8.54
CA LEU A 684 15.07 -22.31 7.15
C LEU A 684 15.57 -23.65 6.64
N LYS A 685 16.19 -24.43 7.54
CA LYS A 685 16.71 -25.77 7.25
C LYS A 685 16.23 -26.75 8.31
N TYR A 686 15.93 -27.97 7.89
CA TYR A 686 15.58 -29.02 8.83
C TYR A 686 16.70 -29.26 9.87
N VAL A 687 16.32 -29.26 11.14
CA VAL A 687 17.16 -29.60 12.28
C VAL A 687 16.44 -30.68 13.08
N HIS A 688 17.10 -31.79 13.34
CA HIS A 688 16.51 -32.86 14.13
C HIS A 688 16.13 -32.39 15.55
N GLY A 689 14.85 -32.62 15.93
CA GLY A 689 14.27 -32.05 17.16
C GLY A 689 13.99 -30.53 17.10
N GLY A 690 14.15 -29.92 15.93
CA GLY A 690 13.77 -28.53 15.62
C GLY A 690 12.30 -28.36 15.30
N GLU A 691 11.98 -27.35 14.48
CA GLU A 691 10.63 -27.16 13.92
C GLU A 691 10.29 -28.32 12.98
N TYR A 692 9.00 -28.61 12.85
CA TYR A 692 8.53 -29.60 11.88
C TYR A 692 8.69 -29.07 10.44
N HIS A 693 9.10 -29.94 9.51
CA HIS A 693 9.13 -29.63 8.08
C HIS A 693 8.25 -30.60 7.31
N MET A 694 7.41 -30.09 6.41
CA MET A 694 6.54 -30.94 5.58
C MET A 694 7.33 -31.88 4.65
N PHE A 695 8.53 -31.45 4.25
CA PHE A 695 9.49 -32.23 3.44
C PHE A 695 10.71 -32.66 4.27
N ASN A 696 10.44 -33.19 5.48
CA ASN A 696 11.50 -33.74 6.34
C ASN A 696 12.14 -34.99 5.71
N PRO A 697 13.30 -35.45 6.25
CA PRO A 697 14.02 -36.60 5.69
C PRO A 697 13.17 -37.88 5.56
N ASP A 698 12.26 -38.15 6.49
CA ASP A 698 11.42 -39.38 6.46
C ASP A 698 10.44 -39.31 5.28
N VAL A 699 9.83 -38.16 5.03
CA VAL A 699 8.95 -37.94 3.88
C VAL A 699 9.71 -38.08 2.56
N VAL A 700 10.89 -37.45 2.46
CA VAL A 700 11.70 -37.49 1.24
C VAL A 700 12.19 -38.93 0.94
N MET A 701 12.70 -39.64 1.97
CA MET A 701 13.20 -40.99 1.79
C MET A 701 12.08 -41.98 1.45
N SER A 702 10.93 -41.88 2.09
CA SER A 702 9.78 -42.75 1.81
C SER A 702 9.24 -42.54 0.40
N LEU A 703 9.13 -41.28 -0.05
CA LEU A 703 8.75 -40.97 -1.42
C LEU A 703 9.75 -41.54 -2.45
N GLN A 704 11.05 -41.34 -2.22
CA GLN A 704 12.08 -41.87 -3.10
C GLN A 704 12.06 -43.40 -3.17
N LYS A 705 11.79 -44.06 -2.03
CA LYS A 705 11.65 -45.53 -1.99
C LYS A 705 10.43 -45.97 -2.81
N ALA A 706 9.27 -45.38 -2.58
CA ALA A 706 8.03 -45.69 -3.30
C ALA A 706 8.18 -45.52 -4.83
N THR A 707 8.83 -44.45 -5.27
CA THR A 707 9.08 -44.22 -6.69
C THR A 707 10.10 -45.18 -7.30
N ARG A 708 11.09 -45.68 -6.54
CA ARG A 708 12.09 -46.63 -7.05
C ARG A 708 11.55 -48.05 -7.11
N THR A 709 10.77 -48.48 -6.13
CA THR A 709 10.25 -49.84 -6.03
C THR A 709 8.98 -50.03 -6.87
N GLY A 710 8.14 -48.99 -6.95
CA GLY A 710 6.81 -49.09 -7.56
C GLY A 710 5.82 -49.92 -6.73
N GLU A 711 6.19 -50.33 -5.51
CA GLU A 711 5.39 -51.22 -4.67
C GLU A 711 4.30 -50.42 -3.93
N GLN A 712 3.08 -50.97 -3.95
CA GLN A 712 1.92 -50.33 -3.28
C GLN A 712 2.13 -50.14 -1.77
N ALA A 713 2.84 -51.07 -1.11
CA ALA A 713 3.14 -50.94 0.30
C ALA A 713 4.07 -49.75 0.64
N ASP A 714 5.05 -49.49 -0.21
CA ASP A 714 5.95 -48.34 -0.06
C ASP A 714 5.23 -47.02 -0.33
N TRP A 715 4.34 -47.00 -1.31
CA TRP A 715 3.48 -45.86 -1.55
C TRP A 715 2.53 -45.59 -0.37
N GLN A 716 1.91 -46.64 0.18
CA GLN A 716 1.04 -46.50 1.36
C GLN A 716 1.80 -45.96 2.58
N ALA A 717 3.03 -46.45 2.82
CA ALA A 717 3.88 -45.96 3.90
C ALA A 717 4.18 -44.44 3.75
N TYR A 718 4.47 -43.98 2.52
CA TYR A 718 4.64 -42.55 2.24
C TYR A 718 3.32 -41.78 2.46
N ALA A 719 2.21 -42.26 1.95
CA ALA A 719 0.90 -41.64 2.08
C ALA A 719 0.49 -41.49 3.55
N ASP A 720 0.78 -42.52 4.38
CA ASP A 720 0.47 -42.50 5.81
C ASP A 720 1.27 -41.42 6.55
N ILE A 721 2.57 -41.26 6.24
CA ILE A 721 3.40 -40.21 6.83
C ILE A 721 2.83 -38.82 6.48
N VAL A 722 2.46 -38.60 5.21
CA VAL A 722 1.97 -37.29 4.76
C VAL A 722 0.56 -37.01 5.28
N ASN A 723 -0.33 -38.01 5.30
CA ASN A 723 -1.74 -37.82 5.69
C ASN A 723 -1.94 -37.72 7.21
N HIS A 724 -1.03 -38.28 8.02
CA HIS A 724 -1.13 -38.27 9.48
C HIS A 724 -0.09 -37.37 10.17
N ARG A 725 0.51 -36.46 9.40
CA ARG A 725 1.45 -35.47 9.94
C ARG A 725 0.76 -34.48 10.90
N PRO A 726 1.52 -33.80 11.77
CA PRO A 726 1.01 -32.66 12.51
C PRO A 726 0.46 -31.59 11.55
N PRO A 727 -0.67 -30.94 11.88
CA PRO A 727 -1.22 -29.88 11.05
C PRO A 727 -0.17 -28.79 10.79
N SER A 728 0.14 -28.55 9.53
CA SER A 728 1.17 -27.60 9.09
C SER A 728 0.58 -26.51 8.18
N ALA A 729 -0.51 -26.80 7.50
CA ALA A 729 -1.28 -25.89 6.70
C ALA A 729 -2.76 -25.93 7.10
N LEU A 730 -3.53 -24.89 6.80
CA LEU A 730 -4.96 -24.82 7.15
C LEU A 730 -5.75 -25.99 6.53
N ARG A 731 -5.36 -26.45 5.34
CA ARG A 731 -6.00 -27.62 4.68
C ARG A 731 -5.87 -28.92 5.49
N ASP A 732 -4.85 -29.05 6.32
CA ASP A 732 -4.64 -30.22 7.17
C ASP A 732 -5.72 -30.36 8.27
N LEU A 733 -6.44 -29.25 8.55
CA LEU A 733 -7.57 -29.18 9.48
C LEU A 733 -8.91 -29.46 8.82
N LEU A 734 -8.95 -29.55 7.48
CA LEU A 734 -10.18 -29.75 6.73
C LEU A 734 -10.45 -31.25 6.53
N LYS A 735 -11.73 -31.62 6.58
CA LYS A 735 -12.22 -32.95 6.24
C LYS A 735 -13.24 -32.86 5.12
N LEU A 736 -13.21 -33.83 4.20
CA LEU A 736 -14.27 -33.97 3.21
C LEU A 736 -15.59 -34.25 3.94
N LYS A 737 -16.61 -33.48 3.59
CA LYS A 737 -17.99 -33.73 4.06
C LYS A 737 -18.71 -34.59 3.02
N PRO A 738 -18.92 -35.90 3.28
CA PRO A 738 -19.62 -36.71 2.34
C PRO A 738 -21.08 -36.26 2.22
N ALA A 739 -21.70 -36.49 1.06
CA ALA A 739 -23.11 -36.27 0.87
C ALA A 739 -23.92 -37.22 1.79
N ALA A 740 -25.09 -36.78 2.23
CA ALA A 740 -25.97 -37.59 3.06
C ALA A 740 -26.43 -38.87 2.36
N VAL A 741 -26.57 -38.80 1.02
CA VAL A 741 -26.88 -39.95 0.17
C VAL A 741 -25.72 -40.11 -0.81
N PRO A 742 -24.97 -41.23 -0.79
CA PRO A 742 -23.91 -41.47 -1.75
C PRO A 742 -24.46 -41.59 -3.17
N THR A 743 -23.71 -41.02 -4.12
CA THR A 743 -24.04 -41.21 -5.55
C THR A 743 -23.82 -42.68 -5.91
N PRO A 744 -24.77 -43.36 -6.60
CA PRO A 744 -24.56 -44.70 -7.07
C PRO A 744 -23.29 -44.82 -7.93
N LEU A 745 -22.56 -45.94 -7.80
CA LEU A 745 -21.26 -46.09 -8.46
C LEU A 745 -21.33 -46.02 -9.98
N ASP A 746 -22.44 -46.48 -10.57
CA ASP A 746 -22.73 -46.45 -12.01
C ASP A 746 -23.03 -45.03 -12.54
N GLU A 747 -23.34 -44.09 -11.64
CA GLU A 747 -23.53 -42.69 -11.97
C GLU A 747 -22.22 -41.88 -11.79
N VAL A 748 -21.18 -42.45 -11.17
CA VAL A 748 -19.88 -41.77 -10.98
C VAL A 748 -19.07 -41.84 -12.28
N ALA A 749 -18.57 -40.71 -12.75
CA ALA A 749 -17.73 -40.65 -13.93
C ALA A 749 -16.48 -41.52 -13.78
N ASP A 750 -16.08 -42.22 -14.87
CA ASP A 750 -14.84 -43.01 -14.87
C ASP A 750 -13.62 -42.11 -14.63
N ALA A 751 -12.66 -42.58 -13.84
CA ALA A 751 -11.45 -41.83 -13.52
C ALA A 751 -10.68 -41.43 -14.78
N ARG A 752 -10.65 -42.24 -15.84
CA ARG A 752 -9.97 -41.93 -17.08
C ARG A 752 -10.61 -40.78 -17.83
N ASP A 753 -11.93 -40.63 -17.74
CA ASP A 753 -12.66 -39.52 -18.33
C ASP A 753 -12.39 -38.21 -17.53
N LEU A 754 -12.24 -38.34 -16.22
CA LEU A 754 -11.89 -37.20 -15.36
C LEU A 754 -10.45 -36.68 -15.60
N LEU A 755 -9.51 -37.56 -15.93
CA LEU A 755 -8.12 -37.17 -16.21
C LEU A 755 -7.98 -36.15 -17.32
N ARG A 756 -8.90 -36.15 -18.28
CA ARG A 756 -8.92 -35.17 -19.39
C ARG A 756 -9.20 -33.74 -18.93
N ARG A 757 -9.68 -33.55 -17.71
CA ARG A 757 -9.98 -32.25 -17.11
C ARG A 757 -8.81 -31.65 -16.35
N PHE A 758 -7.69 -32.38 -16.23
CA PHE A 758 -6.51 -31.91 -15.51
C PHE A 758 -5.45 -31.36 -16.45
N ASP A 759 -4.86 -30.25 -16.03
CA ASP A 759 -3.76 -29.59 -16.74
C ASP A 759 -2.56 -29.46 -15.78
N THR A 760 -1.35 -29.41 -16.32
CA THR A 760 -0.21 -28.97 -15.51
C THR A 760 -0.31 -27.46 -15.24
N ALA A 761 0.35 -26.99 -14.19
CA ALA A 761 0.65 -25.57 -14.05
C ALA A 761 1.44 -25.09 -15.28
N ALA A 762 1.30 -23.82 -15.64
CA ALA A 762 2.11 -23.18 -16.69
C ALA A 762 3.55 -23.02 -16.18
N ILE A 763 4.46 -23.83 -16.67
CA ILE A 763 5.89 -23.81 -16.27
C ILE A 763 6.75 -23.75 -17.50
N SER A 764 7.49 -22.64 -17.67
CA SER A 764 8.39 -22.46 -18.80
C SER A 764 9.69 -23.27 -18.69
N LEU A 765 10.32 -23.55 -19.81
CA LEU A 765 11.58 -24.27 -19.90
C LEU A 765 12.71 -23.59 -19.09
N GLY A 766 12.69 -22.26 -18.97
CA GLY A 766 13.64 -21.51 -18.16
C GLY A 766 13.59 -21.80 -16.65
N ALA A 767 12.47 -22.33 -16.15
CA ALA A 767 12.24 -22.69 -14.75
C ALA A 767 12.54 -24.16 -14.44
N LEU A 768 12.60 -25.02 -15.43
CA LEU A 768 12.82 -26.46 -15.33
C LEU A 768 13.97 -26.91 -16.25
N SER A 769 14.56 -28.09 -15.94
CA SER A 769 15.41 -28.76 -16.91
C SER A 769 14.57 -29.31 -18.08
N PRO A 770 15.15 -29.49 -19.28
CA PRO A 770 14.48 -30.11 -20.41
C PRO A 770 13.84 -31.45 -20.08
N GLU A 771 14.52 -32.28 -19.31
CA GLU A 771 14.08 -33.62 -18.93
C GLU A 771 12.84 -33.57 -18.03
N ALA A 772 12.81 -32.64 -17.08
CA ALA A 772 11.66 -32.47 -16.17
C ALA A 772 10.45 -31.91 -16.92
N HIS A 773 10.66 -30.96 -17.82
CA HIS A 773 9.63 -30.36 -18.63
C HIS A 773 9.01 -31.39 -19.60
N GLU A 774 9.84 -32.18 -20.26
CA GLU A 774 9.42 -33.26 -21.15
C GLU A 774 8.67 -34.39 -20.39
N ALA A 775 9.16 -34.76 -19.20
CA ALA A 775 8.50 -35.76 -18.35
C ALA A 775 7.07 -35.35 -17.96
N LEU A 776 6.84 -34.08 -17.64
CA LEU A 776 5.50 -33.55 -17.35
C LEU A 776 4.59 -33.64 -18.59
N ALA A 777 5.09 -33.25 -19.76
CA ALA A 777 4.33 -33.30 -20.99
C ALA A 777 3.97 -34.75 -21.38
N ILE A 778 4.91 -35.69 -21.28
CA ILE A 778 4.69 -37.12 -21.53
C ILE A 778 3.65 -37.70 -20.56
N ALA A 779 3.75 -37.38 -19.28
CA ALA A 779 2.82 -37.85 -18.25
C ALA A 779 1.38 -37.40 -18.56
N MET A 780 1.19 -36.12 -18.81
CA MET A 780 -0.13 -35.58 -19.09
C MET A 780 -0.71 -36.10 -20.41
N ASN A 781 0.10 -36.22 -21.46
CA ASN A 781 -0.34 -36.78 -22.73
C ASN A 781 -0.78 -38.25 -22.58
N ARG A 782 -0.05 -39.04 -21.81
CA ARG A 782 -0.43 -40.45 -21.51
C ARG A 782 -1.75 -40.56 -20.76
N LEU A 783 -2.02 -39.61 -19.86
CA LEU A 783 -3.24 -39.55 -19.05
C LEU A 783 -4.42 -38.94 -19.85
N GLY A 784 -4.20 -38.39 -21.02
CA GLY A 784 -5.20 -37.66 -21.80
C GLY A 784 -5.52 -36.26 -21.29
N GLY A 785 -4.74 -35.76 -20.35
CA GLY A 785 -4.81 -34.40 -19.86
C GLY A 785 -4.02 -33.41 -20.74
N ARG A 786 -3.73 -32.23 -20.22
CA ARG A 786 -3.01 -31.17 -20.96
C ARG A 786 -1.75 -30.75 -20.23
N SER A 787 -0.68 -30.55 -20.99
CA SER A 787 0.54 -29.87 -20.47
C SER A 787 0.57 -28.44 -20.98
N ASN A 788 0.93 -27.52 -20.08
CA ASN A 788 1.08 -26.09 -20.39
C ASN A 788 2.53 -25.67 -20.20
N SER A 789 3.17 -25.23 -21.30
CA SER A 789 4.56 -24.79 -21.27
C SER A 789 4.75 -23.38 -20.69
N GLY A 790 3.70 -22.58 -20.58
CA GLY A 790 3.81 -21.19 -20.13
C GLY A 790 4.51 -20.24 -21.10
N GLU A 791 4.77 -20.65 -22.33
CA GLU A 791 5.56 -19.89 -23.31
C GLU A 791 4.72 -18.97 -24.21
N GLY A 792 3.50 -18.77 -23.94
CA GLY A 792 2.71 -17.95 -24.82
C GLY A 792 1.42 -17.62 -24.36
#